data_ed4322e7fd22bd1204f917bc40476957
#
_entry.id   ed4322e7fd22bd1204f917bc40476957
#
_cell.length_a   1.000
_cell.length_b   1.000
_cell.length_c   1.000
_cell.angle_alpha   90.00
_cell.angle_beta   90.00
_cell.angle_gamma   90.00
#
_symmetry.space_group_name_H-M   'P 1'
#
loop_
_entity.id
_entity.type
_entity.pdbx_description
1 polymer ?
#
loop_
_entity_poly.entity_id
_entity_poly.type
_entity_poly.pdbx_seq_one_letter_code
_entity_poly.pdbx_strand_id
1 'polypeptide(L)'
;MTSRQNPVLPVPHLPGWRTWLVVTWAMVVQAATGWATHNRAGEITYTHLQGLTYEVVITTYTKSDALADRPYLFLRWGDETGNDLDSLARELPVGQLGGNVQVNTYRGTHTYGGPGVYELSVEDPNRNEGVLNMVGSVDTPFAIRSLLIIDPQAGHNNSVQLLNPATENACLSQPWIHNPAAHDPDGDVLTYSLVPCRGFNGDPIPTYVFPDEVSPGEDEFTIDQETGDLTWTTPQLVGEYNVAIRIEEWRPVNGTLRKVGEVVRDIQIDVQLCANQPPEVVPMADTCVLAGTNLTFDVLASDPDNHPLTMTAVGGALTEVDHPGDFTYWGNGLGTFTWSPTCAEVRAEPHQVVFKAKDLASPIPLSDLETRQITVVSPPVSEVAVSPEGYTLQITWTPTPCLDALPMSQVSGGAYEVHRRRSLDETDWEPALCETGIPNGVGYTLVGTVDELASMGWVDEVDLSFGVTYCYRVVTRYADGALSLASEESCGRIKKDVPVMTRASVTSTGPSDAVLVGWSPPTELDTAAFPGPYTYTLQGAAVDGTGGPKEVLWFSEASAALHDLDTLVTLDGLDTESSAWEFDVTLASAGTSVGLPPAASTPWLAFTPDDNQLRLDIFQNVPWAVEHYVVEREVPAGGAYVVLDTVATSFFVDTNLVNGQSYCYRVTTIGRYDDPSTESPLVNSSQEACGTPFDYTPPCALDFDVQPSCEHERDTLSWSRPEGCESDDIVAYRIRWAPFLGESLEIWKDVEDVETLSEVFNEGNVLGTIAGCFTVTALDSVMPGPDGDLRRNEGLALDTVCVDNCPFYFLPNVFSPNRDGTNDEFQAFPWKFIDSVDVRIHSRWGELVFQTSDPEVGWNGLHMATGEAVSDGVYTCTVTAYTRRLEGIVPERFVQELHVVSGTGVTTD
;
A
#
# COMPACT_ATOMS: atom_id res chain seq x y z
N MET A 1 78.01 -49.02 21.57
CA MET A 1 79.00 -49.55 20.71
C MET A 1 79.01 -48.76 19.45
N THR A 2 79.98 -47.97 19.31
CA THR A 2 81.05 -47.86 18.28
C THR A 2 80.41 -47.59 16.87
N SER A 3 80.84 -46.73 16.07
CA SER A 3 81.91 -45.70 16.04
C SER A 3 82.00 -45.17 14.62
N ARG A 4 82.33 -43.93 14.51
CA ARG A 4 83.27 -43.28 13.59
C ARG A 4 83.04 -43.40 12.07
N GLN A 5 83.41 -42.51 11.24
CA GLN A 5 84.19 -41.24 11.23
C GLN A 5 83.99 -40.53 9.86
N ASN A 6 84.09 -39.24 9.90
CA ASN A 6 84.44 -38.36 8.78
C ASN A 6 85.74 -38.72 8.09
N PRO A 7 86.23 -38.20 6.93
CA PRO A 7 86.35 -36.73 6.72
C PRO A 7 86.32 -36.20 5.22
N VAL A 8 86.14 -34.97 5.08
CA VAL A 8 86.97 -33.86 4.55
C VAL A 8 87.00 -33.54 3.04
N LEU A 9 86.35 -32.35 2.71
CA LEU A 9 86.75 -31.19 1.87
C LEU A 9 87.59 -31.34 0.58
N PRO A 10 87.66 -30.44 -0.43
CA PRO A 10 87.27 -28.99 -0.42
C PRO A 10 86.58 -28.44 -1.71
N VAL A 11 86.05 -27.18 -1.55
CA VAL A 11 85.59 -26.15 -2.45
C VAL A 11 86.50 -25.76 -3.60
N PRO A 12 86.10 -25.23 -4.78
CA PRO A 12 85.89 -23.79 -4.84
C PRO A 12 84.72 -23.24 -5.74
N HIS A 13 84.14 -22.20 -5.28
CA HIS A 13 83.64 -20.98 -5.89
C HIS A 13 83.30 -20.85 -7.40
N LEU A 14 82.12 -20.35 -7.79
CA LEU A 14 81.89 -19.06 -8.39
C LEU A 14 80.39 -18.81 -8.60
N PRO A 15 79.88 -17.61 -8.81
CA PRO A 15 78.77 -17.05 -8.03
C PRO A 15 77.52 -16.78 -8.79
N GLY A 16 76.44 -16.67 -8.02
CA GLY A 16 75.38 -15.75 -8.21
C GLY A 16 74.60 -15.72 -9.55
N TRP A 17 73.36 -16.11 -9.49
CA TRP A 17 72.24 -15.49 -10.22
C TRP A 17 70.95 -16.35 -10.03
N ARG A 18 70.95 -17.35 -9.19
CA ARG A 18 69.76 -18.15 -8.94
C ARG A 18 69.05 -17.87 -7.60
N THR A 19 69.61 -17.05 -6.76
CA THR A 19 69.06 -16.76 -5.42
C THR A 19 68.10 -15.56 -5.42
N TRP A 20 68.10 -14.71 -6.47
CA TRP A 20 67.17 -13.57 -6.58
C TRP A 20 65.81 -13.95 -7.19
N LEU A 21 65.73 -14.98 -8.00
CA LEU A 21 64.45 -15.42 -8.59
C LEU A 21 63.60 -16.24 -7.62
N VAL A 22 64.18 -16.89 -6.62
CA VAL A 22 63.43 -17.66 -5.61
C VAL A 22 62.93 -16.75 -4.48
N VAL A 23 63.64 -15.68 -4.15
CA VAL A 23 63.18 -14.68 -3.13
C VAL A 23 62.14 -13.74 -3.70
N THR A 24 62.25 -13.39 -4.99
CA THR A 24 61.16 -12.63 -5.66
C THR A 24 59.93 -13.45 -5.94
N TRP A 25 60.04 -14.75 -6.20
CA TRP A 25 58.88 -15.64 -6.33
C TRP A 25 58.22 -15.95 -4.97
N ALA A 26 59.00 -16.05 -3.88
CA ALA A 26 58.46 -16.19 -2.53
C ALA A 26 57.83 -14.91 -2.01
N MET A 27 58.27 -13.70 -2.42
CA MET A 27 57.61 -12.44 -2.10
C MET A 27 56.39 -12.13 -2.97
N VAL A 28 56.32 -12.66 -4.19
CA VAL A 28 55.15 -12.52 -5.06
C VAL A 28 54.05 -13.54 -4.72
N VAL A 29 54.45 -14.73 -4.19
CA VAL A 29 53.47 -15.73 -3.71
C VAL A 29 52.96 -15.42 -2.29
N GLN A 30 53.64 -14.58 -1.49
CA GLN A 30 53.12 -14.13 -0.20
C GLN A 30 52.23 -12.85 -0.28
N ALA A 31 52.12 -12.23 -1.46
CA ALA A 31 51.25 -11.08 -1.68
C ALA A 31 49.86 -11.45 -2.24
N ALA A 32 49.54 -12.74 -2.31
CA ALA A 32 48.25 -13.24 -2.77
C ALA A 32 47.55 -14.17 -1.75
N THR A 33 47.80 -13.98 -0.44
CA THR A 33 46.85 -14.44 0.56
C THR A 33 45.76 -13.39 0.61
N GLY A 34 44.74 -13.61 -0.19
CA GLY A 34 43.50 -12.81 -0.17
C GLY A 34 43.00 -12.71 1.28
N TRP A 35 42.72 -11.51 1.70
CA TRP A 35 42.12 -11.22 2.98
C TRP A 35 40.64 -11.56 2.86
N ALA A 36 40.30 -12.83 2.98
CA ALA A 36 38.92 -13.26 2.99
C ALA A 36 38.37 -12.98 4.36
N THR A 37 37.54 -11.95 4.46
CA THR A 37 36.58 -11.80 5.55
C THR A 37 35.47 -12.84 5.31
N HIS A 38 35.01 -13.50 6.38
CA HIS A 38 33.99 -14.53 6.28
C HIS A 38 32.71 -13.99 6.91
N ASN A 39 32.17 -12.85 6.37
CA ASN A 39 30.87 -12.36 6.76
C ASN A 39 29.79 -13.30 6.23
N ARG A 40 28.95 -13.77 7.14
CA ARG A 40 27.84 -14.66 6.89
C ARG A 40 26.51 -13.91 6.83
N ALA A 41 26.33 -12.95 7.73
CA ALA A 41 25.05 -12.27 7.94
C ALA A 41 25.28 -10.92 8.62
N GLY A 42 24.28 -10.07 8.63
CA GLY A 42 24.29 -8.81 9.37
C GLY A 42 23.11 -7.89 9.12
N GLU A 43 23.00 -6.88 9.95
CA GLU A 43 22.00 -5.82 9.90
C GLU A 43 22.57 -4.50 10.43
N ILE A 44 21.88 -3.39 10.09
CA ILE A 44 22.09 -2.05 10.66
C ILE A 44 20.79 -1.60 11.30
N THR A 45 20.82 -1.31 12.59
CA THR A 45 19.70 -0.75 13.35
C THR A 45 20.04 0.63 13.88
N TYR A 46 19.04 1.44 14.20
CA TYR A 46 19.27 2.78 14.74
C TYR A 46 18.25 3.13 15.84
N THR A 47 18.66 4.05 16.71
CA THR A 47 17.82 4.57 17.80
C THR A 47 17.93 6.08 17.87
N HIS A 48 16.82 6.78 17.97
CA HIS A 48 16.77 8.21 18.18
C HIS A 48 17.25 8.57 19.60
N LEU A 49 18.18 9.51 19.72
CA LEU A 49 18.67 9.98 21.02
C LEU A 49 18.05 11.32 21.43
N GLN A 50 18.25 12.34 20.59
CA GLN A 50 17.70 13.68 20.81
C GLN A 50 17.79 14.55 19.53
N GLY A 51 16.80 15.38 19.27
CA GLY A 51 16.77 16.28 18.11
C GLY A 51 16.95 15.54 16.79
N LEU A 52 18.05 15.77 16.07
CA LEU A 52 18.37 15.03 14.83
C LEU A 52 19.56 14.06 15.04
N THR A 53 19.83 13.67 16.29
CA THR A 53 20.94 12.77 16.65
C THR A 53 20.42 11.35 16.83
N TYR A 54 21.05 10.42 16.13
CA TYR A 54 20.77 8.99 16.16
C TYR A 54 21.99 8.19 16.54
N GLU A 55 21.78 7.12 17.28
CA GLU A 55 22.76 6.06 17.47
C GLU A 55 22.50 4.96 16.45
N VAL A 56 23.56 4.46 15.81
CA VAL A 56 23.50 3.35 14.85
C VAL A 56 24.28 2.19 15.41
N VAL A 57 23.70 0.98 15.29
CA VAL A 57 24.31 -0.28 15.69
C VAL A 57 24.42 -1.18 14.46
N ILE A 58 25.64 -1.64 14.16
CA ILE A 58 25.90 -2.64 13.12
C ILE A 58 26.16 -3.95 13.83
N THR A 59 25.38 -4.99 13.49
CA THR A 59 25.60 -6.36 13.94
C THR A 59 26.05 -7.20 12.76
N THR A 60 27.21 -7.90 12.89
CA THR A 60 27.68 -8.84 11.87
C THR A 60 27.97 -10.20 12.46
N TYR A 61 27.73 -11.23 11.67
CA TYR A 61 27.95 -12.63 12.02
C TYR A 61 29.10 -13.18 11.18
N THR A 62 30.19 -13.63 11.83
CA THR A 62 31.40 -14.08 11.16
C THR A 62 31.84 -15.45 11.67
N LYS A 63 32.68 -16.16 10.92
CA LYS A 63 33.31 -17.41 11.39
C LYS A 63 34.34 -17.11 12.50
N SER A 64 34.25 -17.80 13.64
CA SER A 64 35.11 -17.56 14.80
C SER A 64 36.58 -17.97 14.54
N ASP A 65 36.83 -18.85 13.57
CA ASP A 65 38.16 -19.33 13.14
C ASP A 65 38.68 -18.57 11.90
N ALA A 66 38.00 -17.53 11.44
CA ALA A 66 38.39 -16.71 10.31
C ALA A 66 39.76 -16.03 10.60
N LEU A 67 40.71 -16.11 9.65
CA LEU A 67 42.01 -15.47 9.76
C LEU A 67 41.94 -13.95 9.62
N ALA A 68 40.90 -13.44 9.00
CA ALA A 68 40.66 -12.02 8.81
C ALA A 68 39.65 -11.52 9.87
N ASP A 69 40.15 -10.75 10.80
CA ASP A 69 39.37 -10.06 11.83
C ASP A 69 39.06 -8.62 11.42
N ARG A 70 37.87 -8.12 11.78
CA ARG A 70 37.44 -6.75 11.51
C ARG A 70 37.27 -5.98 12.82
N PRO A 71 38.34 -5.44 13.40
CA PRO A 71 38.23 -4.62 14.60
C PRO A 71 37.56 -3.26 14.33
N TYR A 72 37.38 -2.88 13.08
CA TYR A 72 36.74 -1.66 12.64
C TYR A 72 35.90 -1.94 11.39
N LEU A 73 34.71 -1.30 11.30
CA LEU A 73 33.90 -1.21 10.09
C LEU A 73 33.71 0.26 9.68
N PHE A 74 33.51 0.47 8.40
CA PHE A 74 33.25 1.80 7.84
C PHE A 74 31.75 1.95 7.55
N LEU A 75 31.09 2.86 8.28
CA LEU A 75 29.69 3.22 8.11
C LEU A 75 29.57 4.48 7.26
N ARG A 76 28.71 4.45 6.23
CA ARG A 76 28.23 5.65 5.54
C ARG A 76 26.93 6.11 6.20
N TRP A 77 26.84 7.40 6.51
CA TRP A 77 25.67 8.00 7.15
C TRP A 77 24.58 8.43 6.16
N GLY A 78 24.90 8.54 4.86
CA GLY A 78 23.96 8.89 3.79
C GLY A 78 23.60 10.37 3.70
N ASP A 79 24.34 11.27 4.34
CA ASP A 79 24.06 12.71 4.32
C ASP A 79 24.91 13.50 3.31
N GLU A 80 25.73 12.81 2.52
CA GLU A 80 26.63 13.38 1.49
C GLU A 80 27.54 14.55 1.99
N THR A 81 27.67 14.68 3.30
CA THR A 81 28.58 15.69 3.89
C THR A 81 30.02 15.21 3.81
N GLY A 82 30.97 16.10 3.99
CA GLY A 82 32.40 15.74 3.96
C GLY A 82 32.84 14.72 5.03
N ASN A 83 31.95 14.36 5.96
CA ASN A 83 32.10 13.37 7.03
C ASN A 83 31.12 12.21 6.90
N ASP A 84 30.68 11.86 5.69
CA ASP A 84 29.72 10.79 5.43
C ASP A 84 30.23 9.36 5.77
N LEU A 85 31.55 9.18 5.96
CA LEU A 85 32.17 7.89 6.24
C LEU A 85 32.92 7.91 7.58
N ASP A 86 32.43 7.13 8.53
CA ASP A 86 33.07 6.94 9.84
C ASP A 86 33.60 5.52 10.04
N SER A 87 34.68 5.40 10.79
CA SER A 87 35.29 4.13 11.21
C SER A 87 34.83 3.79 12.62
N LEU A 88 33.97 2.77 12.75
CA LEU A 88 33.44 2.32 14.01
C LEU A 88 34.24 1.14 14.56
N ALA A 89 34.63 1.21 15.83
CA ALA A 89 35.35 0.13 16.50
C ALA A 89 34.38 -0.95 17.00
N ARG A 90 34.81 -2.23 16.89
CA ARG A 90 34.07 -3.35 17.44
C ARG A 90 34.02 -3.28 18.97
N GLU A 91 32.82 -3.53 19.52
CA GLU A 91 32.63 -3.63 20.96
C GLU A 91 33.20 -4.92 21.55
N LEU A 92 33.64 -4.88 22.80
CA LEU A 92 34.18 -6.04 23.53
C LEU A 92 33.40 -6.26 24.84
N PRO A 93 33.19 -7.53 25.25
CA PRO A 93 33.62 -8.78 24.63
C PRO A 93 32.80 -9.14 23.39
N VAL A 94 33.43 -9.88 22.47
CA VAL A 94 32.74 -10.38 21.27
C VAL A 94 31.78 -11.49 21.64
N GLY A 95 30.54 -11.43 21.09
CA GLY A 95 29.52 -12.44 21.27
C GLY A 95 29.86 -13.77 20.59
N GLN A 96 29.38 -14.89 21.11
CA GLN A 96 29.52 -16.22 20.54
C GLN A 96 28.14 -16.91 20.51
N LEU A 97 27.69 -17.35 19.32
CA LEU A 97 26.45 -18.12 19.17
C LEU A 97 26.62 -19.64 19.26
N GLY A 98 27.86 -20.13 19.26
CA GLY A 98 28.17 -21.54 19.03
C GLY A 98 28.29 -21.89 17.54
N GLY A 99 28.56 -23.15 17.19
CA GLY A 99 28.65 -23.58 15.77
C GLY A 99 29.68 -22.82 14.92
N ASN A 100 30.77 -22.30 15.53
CA ASN A 100 31.78 -21.49 14.87
C ASN A 100 31.27 -20.11 14.36
N VAL A 101 30.25 -19.52 15.04
CA VAL A 101 29.73 -18.20 14.70
C VAL A 101 30.01 -17.20 15.81
N GLN A 102 30.67 -16.10 15.43
CA GLN A 102 30.97 -14.95 16.25
C GLN A 102 30.01 -13.79 15.89
N VAL A 103 29.51 -13.10 16.90
CA VAL A 103 28.67 -11.90 16.74
C VAL A 103 29.49 -10.67 17.05
N ASN A 104 29.60 -9.75 16.11
CA ASN A 104 30.34 -8.50 16.27
C ASN A 104 29.36 -7.34 16.26
N THR A 105 29.52 -6.43 17.21
CA THR A 105 28.73 -5.21 17.32
C THR A 105 29.62 -3.99 17.18
N TYR A 106 29.17 -3.01 16.39
CA TYR A 106 29.84 -1.73 16.21
C TYR A 106 28.79 -0.62 16.41
N ARG A 107 29.19 0.42 17.13
CA ARG A 107 28.25 1.48 17.53
C ARG A 107 28.81 2.85 17.18
N GLY A 108 27.96 3.72 16.65
CA GLY A 108 28.29 5.10 16.34
C GLY A 108 27.12 6.04 16.55
N THR A 109 27.39 7.32 16.67
CA THR A 109 26.36 8.36 16.79
C THR A 109 26.59 9.45 15.76
N HIS A 110 25.50 9.94 15.15
CA HIS A 110 25.55 11.02 14.17
C HIS A 110 24.41 12.01 14.36
N THR A 111 24.67 13.28 14.03
CA THR A 111 23.66 14.34 14.05
C THR A 111 23.43 14.85 12.63
N TYR A 112 22.25 14.61 12.09
CA TYR A 112 21.87 15.04 10.76
C TYR A 112 21.60 16.54 10.66
N GLY A 113 21.80 17.10 9.47
CA GLY A 113 21.63 18.54 9.23
C GLY A 113 20.19 18.99 9.06
N GLY A 114 19.24 18.06 8.85
CA GLY A 114 17.82 18.37 8.61
C GLY A 114 16.95 17.13 8.39
N PRO A 115 15.67 17.31 8.11
CA PRO A 115 14.79 16.24 7.63
C PRO A 115 15.26 15.68 6.29
N GLY A 116 15.04 14.39 6.06
CA GLY A 116 15.46 13.71 4.82
C GLY A 116 15.38 12.21 4.92
N VAL A 117 15.75 11.54 3.83
CA VAL A 117 15.92 10.09 3.76
C VAL A 117 17.40 9.79 3.66
N TYR A 118 17.92 9.05 4.62
CA TYR A 118 19.35 8.77 4.77
C TYR A 118 19.59 7.26 4.65
N GLU A 119 20.41 6.86 3.69
CA GLU A 119 20.80 5.46 3.52
C GLU A 119 22.06 5.16 4.35
N LEU A 120 21.87 4.48 5.47
CA LEU A 120 22.95 3.92 6.27
C LEU A 120 23.50 2.69 5.55
N SER A 121 24.79 2.64 5.26
CA SER A 121 25.35 1.49 4.56
C SER A 121 26.75 1.12 5.01
N VAL A 122 27.01 -0.19 4.97
CA VAL A 122 28.33 -0.81 5.25
C VAL A 122 28.66 -1.73 4.11
N GLU A 123 29.89 -1.64 3.61
CA GLU A 123 30.47 -2.55 2.64
C GLU A 123 31.77 -3.14 3.19
N ASP A 124 31.85 -4.46 3.32
CA ASP A 124 33.05 -5.20 3.72
C ASP A 124 33.52 -6.07 2.55
N PRO A 125 34.82 -6.14 2.24
CA PRO A 125 35.32 -6.60 0.94
C PRO A 125 34.89 -7.98 0.47
N ASN A 126 34.59 -8.93 1.37
CA ASN A 126 34.36 -10.31 0.96
C ASN A 126 33.25 -10.99 1.76
N ARG A 127 32.42 -11.77 1.07
CA ARG A 127 31.57 -12.82 1.66
C ARG A 127 32.37 -14.10 1.87
N ASN A 128 31.80 -15.08 2.54
CA ASN A 128 32.40 -16.42 2.63
C ASN A 128 32.42 -17.13 1.25
N GLU A 129 33.38 -18.00 1.05
CA GLU A 129 33.56 -18.80 -0.17
C GLU A 129 32.52 -19.91 -0.25
N GLY A 130 31.96 -20.15 -1.44
CA GLY A 130 31.13 -21.32 -1.71
C GLY A 130 29.64 -21.13 -1.49
N VAL A 131 29.16 -19.92 -1.38
CA VAL A 131 27.71 -19.62 -1.36
C VAL A 131 27.09 -20.02 -2.70
N LEU A 132 26.07 -20.88 -2.65
CA LEU A 132 25.53 -21.54 -3.85
C LEU A 132 24.64 -20.65 -4.71
N ASN A 133 23.93 -19.73 -4.11
CA ASN A 133 22.97 -18.88 -4.81
C ASN A 133 23.55 -17.55 -5.32
N MET A 134 24.86 -17.47 -5.46
CA MET A 134 25.58 -16.40 -6.15
C MET A 134 26.92 -16.88 -6.70
N VAL A 135 27.34 -16.38 -7.85
CA VAL A 135 28.61 -16.78 -8.48
C VAL A 135 29.77 -15.95 -7.91
N GLY A 136 30.85 -16.61 -7.46
CA GLY A 136 32.06 -15.93 -7.02
C GLY A 136 31.91 -15.18 -5.70
N SER A 137 31.20 -15.76 -4.74
CA SER A 137 30.85 -15.11 -3.46
C SER A 137 32.06 -14.55 -2.70
N VAL A 138 33.22 -15.22 -2.75
CA VAL A 138 34.44 -14.75 -2.09
C VAL A 138 35.01 -13.44 -2.69
N ASP A 139 34.74 -13.16 -3.95
CA ASP A 139 35.15 -11.94 -4.64
C ASP A 139 34.06 -10.85 -4.60
N THR A 140 32.92 -11.16 -3.98
CA THR A 140 31.77 -10.25 -3.86
C THR A 140 31.75 -9.62 -2.48
N PRO A 141 31.68 -8.29 -2.35
CA PRO A 141 31.56 -7.62 -1.06
C PRO A 141 30.29 -8.04 -0.33
N PHE A 142 30.40 -8.05 1.00
CA PHE A 142 29.24 -8.10 1.88
C PHE A 142 28.74 -6.67 2.08
N ALA A 143 27.55 -6.36 1.61
CA ALA A 143 26.95 -5.04 1.75
C ALA A 143 25.55 -5.13 2.38
N ILE A 144 25.34 -4.33 3.41
CA ILE A 144 24.06 -4.19 4.12
C ILE A 144 23.67 -2.72 4.19
N ARG A 145 22.37 -2.46 4.26
CA ARG A 145 21.84 -1.10 4.37
C ARG A 145 20.59 -1.03 5.23
N SER A 146 20.30 0.18 5.72
CA SER A 146 19.03 0.54 6.32
C SER A 146 18.68 1.97 5.91
N LEU A 147 17.39 2.29 5.88
CA LEU A 147 16.91 3.65 5.61
C LEU A 147 16.45 4.28 6.92
N LEU A 148 17.07 5.39 7.26
CA LEU A 148 16.62 6.29 8.31
C LEU A 148 15.84 7.44 7.66
N ILE A 149 14.56 7.56 8.01
CA ILE A 149 13.69 8.62 7.51
C ILE A 149 13.44 9.62 8.64
N ILE A 150 13.83 10.86 8.43
CA ILE A 150 13.57 11.96 9.37
C ILE A 150 12.47 12.84 8.76
N ASP A 151 11.22 12.58 9.16
CA ASP A 151 10.04 13.33 8.73
C ASP A 151 9.42 14.06 9.93
N PRO A 152 9.43 15.40 9.96
CA PRO A 152 8.83 16.17 11.06
C PRO A 152 7.32 15.93 11.26
N GLN A 153 6.62 15.39 10.26
CA GLN A 153 5.19 15.09 10.37
C GLN A 153 4.93 13.70 10.97
N ALA A 154 5.85 12.76 10.74
CA ALA A 154 5.77 11.40 11.30
C ALA A 154 6.42 11.27 12.69
N GLY A 155 7.21 12.28 13.09
CA GLY A 155 7.98 12.24 14.34
C GLY A 155 9.33 11.52 14.18
N HIS A 156 9.94 11.17 15.32
CA HIS A 156 11.19 10.41 15.34
C HIS A 156 10.89 8.91 15.22
N ASN A 157 11.82 8.16 14.63
CA ASN A 157 11.73 6.72 14.46
C ASN A 157 12.94 6.02 15.09
N ASN A 158 12.67 4.92 15.79
CA ASN A 158 13.64 3.92 16.19
C ASN A 158 13.43 2.71 15.26
N SER A 159 14.49 2.18 14.68
CA SER A 159 14.34 1.02 13.81
C SER A 159 13.94 -0.25 14.58
N VAL A 160 13.34 -1.20 13.86
CA VAL A 160 13.08 -2.54 14.40
C VAL A 160 14.31 -3.15 15.04
N GLN A 161 14.10 -3.89 16.13
CA GLN A 161 15.08 -4.77 16.78
C GLN A 161 14.85 -6.21 16.31
N LEU A 162 15.91 -6.92 15.96
CA LEU A 162 15.84 -8.27 15.41
C LEU A 162 16.32 -9.26 16.48
N LEU A 163 15.39 -9.98 17.09
CA LEU A 163 15.63 -10.74 18.33
C LEU A 163 16.14 -12.17 18.07
N ASN A 164 15.91 -12.72 16.86
CA ASN A 164 16.48 -14.01 16.45
C ASN A 164 17.80 -13.83 15.71
N PRO A 165 18.81 -14.70 15.93
CA PRO A 165 20.08 -14.67 15.19
C PRO A 165 19.90 -14.86 13.68
N ALA A 166 20.79 -14.25 12.89
CA ALA A 166 20.76 -14.28 11.42
C ALA A 166 21.49 -15.49 10.79
N THR A 167 21.74 -16.57 11.52
CA THR A 167 22.39 -17.80 11.02
C THR A 167 21.66 -19.03 11.52
N GLU A 168 21.27 -19.92 10.60
CA GLU A 168 20.51 -21.13 10.92
C GLU A 168 21.03 -22.32 10.11
N ASN A 169 20.84 -23.54 10.67
CA ASN A 169 21.08 -24.80 9.96
C ASN A 169 19.79 -25.31 9.32
N ALA A 170 19.91 -25.90 8.15
CA ALA A 170 18.85 -26.62 7.47
C ALA A 170 19.32 -28.02 7.08
N CYS A 171 18.39 -28.93 6.86
CA CYS A 171 18.69 -30.27 6.32
C CYS A 171 18.20 -30.43 4.89
N LEU A 172 18.97 -31.15 4.10
CA LEU A 172 18.58 -31.52 2.74
C LEU A 172 17.22 -32.25 2.75
N SER A 173 16.27 -31.81 1.93
CA SER A 173 14.95 -32.39 1.76
C SER A 173 14.06 -32.36 3.02
N GLN A 174 14.36 -31.48 3.99
CA GLN A 174 13.51 -31.25 5.15
C GLN A 174 12.99 -29.82 5.12
N PRO A 175 11.77 -29.56 5.60
CA PRO A 175 11.26 -28.20 5.70
C PRO A 175 12.12 -27.38 6.68
N TRP A 176 12.25 -26.12 6.36
CA TRP A 176 13.01 -25.17 7.17
C TRP A 176 12.19 -23.88 7.32
N ILE A 177 12.20 -23.33 8.52
CA ILE A 177 11.52 -22.09 8.85
C ILE A 177 12.41 -21.18 9.69
N HIS A 178 12.34 -19.89 9.45
CA HIS A 178 13.01 -18.85 10.22
C HIS A 178 12.10 -17.61 10.34
N ASN A 179 12.20 -16.93 11.47
CA ASN A 179 11.58 -15.61 11.66
C ASN A 179 12.60 -14.69 12.31
N PRO A 180 12.84 -13.47 11.81
CA PRO A 180 13.76 -12.52 12.42
C PRO A 180 13.33 -12.07 13.82
N ALA A 181 12.08 -12.33 14.22
CA ALA A 181 11.44 -11.85 15.44
C ALA A 181 11.62 -10.34 15.57
N ALA A 182 11.21 -9.61 14.54
CA ALA A 182 11.31 -8.16 14.53
C ALA A 182 10.35 -7.55 15.56
N HIS A 183 10.86 -6.64 16.36
CA HIS A 183 10.12 -5.85 17.31
C HIS A 183 10.35 -4.37 17.04
N ASP A 184 9.28 -3.64 16.80
CA ASP A 184 9.34 -2.20 16.64
C ASP A 184 9.09 -1.50 17.98
N PRO A 185 10.06 -0.68 18.48
CA PRO A 185 9.91 0.01 19.75
C PRO A 185 8.86 1.12 19.74
N ASP A 186 8.55 1.67 18.56
CA ASP A 186 7.57 2.75 18.40
C ASP A 186 6.16 2.22 18.13
N GLY A 187 6.03 0.94 17.80
CA GLY A 187 4.78 0.26 17.51
C GLY A 187 4.30 0.47 16.08
N ASP A 188 5.20 0.72 15.15
CA ASP A 188 4.89 0.88 13.73
C ASP A 188 4.49 -0.46 13.09
N VAL A 189 3.66 -0.40 12.05
CA VAL A 189 3.25 -1.56 11.26
C VAL A 189 4.45 -2.08 10.47
N LEU A 190 4.75 -3.37 10.59
CA LEU A 190 5.85 -4.02 9.91
C LEU A 190 5.38 -4.77 8.67
N THR A 191 6.15 -4.64 7.58
CA THR A 191 5.94 -5.47 6.38
C THR A 191 7.26 -6.09 5.94
N TYR A 192 7.18 -7.36 5.50
CA TYR A 192 8.34 -8.15 5.17
C TYR A 192 8.38 -8.52 3.70
N SER A 193 9.58 -8.53 3.11
CA SER A 193 9.78 -8.98 1.74
C SER A 193 11.18 -9.52 1.52
N LEU A 194 11.32 -10.45 0.57
CA LEU A 194 12.62 -10.94 0.11
C LEU A 194 13.21 -9.95 -0.90
N VAL A 195 14.50 -9.69 -0.76
CA VAL A 195 15.26 -8.87 -1.71
C VAL A 195 16.58 -9.54 -2.07
N PRO A 196 17.17 -9.27 -3.25
CA PRO A 196 18.49 -9.75 -3.58
C PRO A 196 19.56 -9.24 -2.60
N CYS A 197 20.50 -10.12 -2.22
CA CYS A 197 21.68 -9.70 -1.47
C CYS A 197 22.47 -8.64 -2.24
N ARG A 198 23.14 -7.74 -1.51
CA ARG A 198 23.89 -6.62 -2.08
C ARG A 198 25.38 -6.85 -2.06
N GLY A 199 26.06 -6.26 -3.03
CA GLY A 199 27.50 -6.37 -3.25
C GLY A 199 28.17 -5.02 -3.50
N PHE A 200 28.92 -4.90 -4.59
CA PHE A 200 29.68 -3.70 -4.95
C PHE A 200 28.80 -2.45 -4.97
N ASN A 201 29.26 -1.38 -4.32
CA ASN A 201 28.59 -0.10 -4.19
C ASN A 201 27.19 -0.17 -3.54
N GLY A 202 26.88 -1.25 -2.83
CA GLY A 202 25.54 -1.49 -2.31
C GLY A 202 24.49 -1.91 -3.35
N ASP A 203 24.88 -2.20 -4.59
CA ASP A 203 23.98 -2.66 -5.65
C ASP A 203 23.58 -4.13 -5.44
N PRO A 204 22.41 -4.56 -5.94
CA PRO A 204 22.06 -5.98 -5.98
C PRO A 204 23.12 -6.80 -6.73
N ILE A 205 23.44 -8.00 -6.22
CA ILE A 205 24.42 -8.89 -6.85
C ILE A 205 23.82 -9.42 -8.17
N PRO A 206 24.43 -9.16 -9.34
CA PRO A 206 23.84 -9.53 -10.64
C PRO A 206 23.66 -11.03 -10.87
N THR A 207 24.41 -11.86 -10.15
CA THR A 207 24.37 -13.33 -10.25
C THR A 207 23.58 -13.98 -9.13
N TYR A 208 22.90 -13.18 -8.32
CA TYR A 208 22.08 -13.67 -7.22
C TYR A 208 20.80 -14.29 -7.77
N VAL A 209 20.44 -15.43 -7.21
CA VAL A 209 19.14 -16.08 -7.37
C VAL A 209 18.62 -16.49 -6.00
N PHE A 210 17.31 -16.65 -5.85
CA PHE A 210 16.75 -17.16 -4.60
C PHE A 210 17.10 -18.63 -4.39
N PRO A 211 17.08 -19.15 -3.15
CA PRO A 211 17.50 -20.53 -2.85
C PRO A 211 16.78 -21.61 -3.66
N ASP A 212 15.50 -21.48 -3.93
CA ASP A 212 14.67 -22.37 -4.75
C ASP A 212 15.01 -22.31 -6.26
N GLU A 213 15.67 -21.28 -6.72
CA GLU A 213 16.09 -21.11 -8.12
C GLU A 213 17.46 -21.77 -8.42
N VAL A 214 18.20 -22.22 -7.39
CA VAL A 214 19.57 -22.78 -7.54
C VAL A 214 19.56 -24.14 -8.21
N SER A 215 18.52 -24.94 -7.98
CA SER A 215 18.41 -26.28 -8.56
C SER A 215 17.00 -26.50 -9.12
N PRO A 216 16.85 -27.28 -10.20
CA PRO A 216 15.51 -27.65 -10.67
C PRO A 216 14.85 -28.59 -9.66
N GLY A 217 13.85 -28.11 -8.94
CA GLY A 217 13.06 -28.82 -7.95
C GLY A 217 11.65 -28.23 -7.87
N GLU A 218 10.80 -28.84 -7.04
CA GLU A 218 9.47 -28.32 -6.70
C GLU A 218 9.50 -27.71 -5.28
N ASP A 219 10.62 -27.08 -4.91
CA ASP A 219 10.75 -26.36 -3.64
C ASP A 219 10.31 -24.91 -3.77
N GLU A 220 9.77 -24.37 -2.68
CA GLU A 220 9.32 -22.99 -2.59
C GLU A 220 10.09 -22.28 -1.46
N PHE A 221 10.51 -21.07 -1.73
CA PHE A 221 11.17 -20.18 -0.76
C PHE A 221 10.37 -18.88 -0.63
N THR A 222 9.62 -18.74 0.45
CA THR A 222 8.67 -17.63 0.63
C THR A 222 8.79 -16.98 1.99
N ILE A 223 8.36 -15.71 2.09
CA ILE A 223 8.22 -14.98 3.34
C ILE A 223 6.77 -14.51 3.51
N ASP A 224 6.22 -14.70 4.69
CA ASP A 224 4.95 -14.08 5.04
C ASP A 224 5.14 -12.58 5.25
N GLN A 225 4.29 -11.76 4.61
CA GLN A 225 4.45 -10.31 4.59
C GLN A 225 4.03 -9.63 5.89
N GLU A 226 3.24 -10.30 6.73
CA GLU A 226 2.72 -9.77 8.00
C GLU A 226 3.50 -10.30 9.20
N THR A 227 3.86 -11.59 9.22
CA THR A 227 4.56 -12.21 10.34
C THR A 227 6.07 -12.25 10.18
N GLY A 228 6.59 -12.21 8.95
CA GLY A 228 8.02 -12.38 8.67
C GLY A 228 8.49 -13.83 8.72
N ASP A 229 7.58 -14.80 8.74
CA ASP A 229 7.91 -16.23 8.69
C ASP A 229 8.49 -16.57 7.31
N LEU A 230 9.77 -16.87 7.28
CA LEU A 230 10.53 -17.28 6.11
C LEU A 230 10.55 -18.80 6.03
N THR A 231 9.95 -19.37 5.00
CA THR A 231 9.81 -20.81 4.82
C THR A 231 10.54 -21.30 3.58
N TRP A 232 11.22 -22.46 3.72
CA TRP A 232 11.79 -23.23 2.61
C TRP A 232 11.28 -24.66 2.68
N THR A 233 10.44 -25.04 1.74
CA THR A 233 9.71 -26.31 1.82
C THR A 233 10.62 -27.52 1.76
N THR A 234 11.60 -27.55 0.85
CA THR A 234 12.47 -28.71 0.67
C THR A 234 13.82 -28.31 0.05
N PRO A 235 14.84 -27.88 0.82
CA PRO A 235 16.17 -27.60 0.29
C PRO A 235 16.74 -28.75 -0.55
N GLN A 236 17.18 -28.47 -1.78
CA GLN A 236 17.56 -29.51 -2.76
C GLN A 236 19.07 -29.78 -2.85
N LEU A 237 19.93 -28.87 -2.44
CA LEU A 237 21.38 -28.98 -2.50
C LEU A 237 22.02 -28.61 -1.16
N VAL A 238 23.01 -29.43 -0.74
CA VAL A 238 23.86 -29.16 0.43
C VAL A 238 24.80 -28.00 0.13
N GLY A 239 24.86 -27.02 1.03
CA GLY A 239 25.75 -25.86 0.94
C GLY A 239 25.26 -24.65 1.69
N GLU A 240 26.00 -23.56 1.60
CA GLU A 240 25.67 -22.29 2.24
C GLU A 240 24.86 -21.41 1.25
N TYR A 241 23.80 -20.78 1.73
CA TYR A 241 22.96 -19.85 0.98
C TYR A 241 22.86 -18.53 1.73
N ASN A 242 22.91 -17.42 1.01
CA ASN A 242 22.61 -16.12 1.57
C ASN A 242 21.27 -15.58 1.05
N VAL A 243 20.49 -14.98 1.93
CA VAL A 243 19.22 -14.33 1.61
C VAL A 243 19.11 -13.02 2.36
N ALA A 244 18.37 -12.08 1.82
CA ALA A 244 18.15 -10.80 2.47
C ALA A 244 16.65 -10.55 2.67
N ILE A 245 16.28 -10.22 3.91
CA ILE A 245 14.94 -9.84 4.32
C ILE A 245 14.90 -8.34 4.46
N ARG A 246 13.99 -7.69 3.77
CA ARG A 246 13.67 -6.28 3.95
C ARG A 246 12.46 -6.15 4.85
N ILE A 247 12.60 -5.35 5.90
CA ILE A 247 11.57 -5.03 6.88
C ILE A 247 11.30 -3.53 6.77
N GLU A 248 10.10 -3.15 6.42
CA GLU A 248 9.67 -1.77 6.26
C GLU A 248 8.74 -1.38 7.41
N GLU A 249 8.94 -0.20 7.95
CA GLU A 249 8.22 0.38 9.09
C GLU A 249 7.24 1.44 8.58
N TRP A 250 5.96 1.30 8.93
CA TRP A 250 4.88 2.15 8.45
C TRP A 250 4.09 2.75 9.61
N ARG A 251 3.97 4.06 9.65
CA ARG A 251 3.27 4.82 10.69
C ARG A 251 2.04 5.53 10.09
N PRO A 252 0.86 5.47 10.74
CA PRO A 252 -0.29 6.26 10.33
C PRO A 252 -0.07 7.75 10.66
N VAL A 253 -0.03 8.59 9.62
CA VAL A 253 0.08 10.05 9.75
C VAL A 253 -1.13 10.67 9.05
N ASN A 254 -1.99 11.35 9.83
CA ASN A 254 -3.25 11.92 9.33
C ASN A 254 -4.12 10.90 8.56
N GLY A 255 -4.21 9.66 9.05
CA GLY A 255 -5.01 8.58 8.47
C GLY A 255 -4.41 7.92 7.22
N THR A 256 -3.16 8.23 6.86
CA THR A 256 -2.44 7.60 5.76
C THR A 256 -1.17 6.96 6.27
N LEU A 257 -0.94 5.68 5.91
CA LEU A 257 0.30 4.99 6.23
C LEU A 257 1.47 5.63 5.47
N ARG A 258 2.52 6.01 6.21
CA ARG A 258 3.78 6.52 5.68
C ARG A 258 4.93 5.65 6.11
N LYS A 259 5.83 5.37 5.19
CA LYS A 259 7.07 4.68 5.50
C LYS A 259 7.95 5.59 6.36
N VAL A 260 8.39 5.10 7.52
CA VAL A 260 9.23 5.82 8.48
C VAL A 260 10.62 5.21 8.64
N GLY A 261 10.82 3.96 8.20
CA GLY A 261 12.11 3.28 8.25
C GLY A 261 12.17 2.04 7.36
N GLU A 262 13.38 1.50 7.20
CA GLU A 262 13.63 0.20 6.54
C GLU A 262 14.92 -0.39 7.10
N VAL A 263 14.86 -1.66 7.48
CA VAL A 263 16.05 -2.46 7.82
C VAL A 263 16.16 -3.62 6.84
N VAL A 264 17.34 -3.83 6.28
CA VAL A 264 17.63 -5.02 5.48
C VAL A 264 18.57 -5.92 6.28
N ARG A 265 18.10 -7.14 6.59
CA ARG A 265 18.88 -8.18 7.24
C ARG A 265 19.35 -9.19 6.21
N ASP A 266 20.68 -9.35 6.09
CA ASP A 266 21.29 -10.44 5.34
C ASP A 266 21.48 -11.64 6.30
N ILE A 267 21.01 -12.83 5.90
CA ILE A 267 21.09 -14.06 6.69
C ILE A 267 21.79 -15.17 5.91
N GLN A 268 22.39 -16.13 6.62
CA GLN A 268 22.98 -17.32 6.02
C GLN A 268 22.28 -18.59 6.49
N ILE A 269 21.90 -19.44 5.53
CA ILE A 269 21.32 -20.75 5.75
C ILE A 269 22.39 -21.80 5.37
N ASP A 270 22.73 -22.70 6.29
CA ASP A 270 23.67 -23.79 6.06
C ASP A 270 22.91 -25.12 5.91
N VAL A 271 22.71 -25.55 4.65
CA VAL A 271 22.00 -26.79 4.31
C VAL A 271 23.01 -27.95 4.39
N GLN A 272 22.75 -28.92 5.26
CA GLN A 272 23.61 -30.05 5.51
C GLN A 272 22.91 -31.36 5.20
N LEU A 273 23.70 -32.43 5.01
CA LEU A 273 23.17 -33.77 4.87
C LEU A 273 22.96 -34.37 6.27
N CYS A 274 21.72 -34.55 6.66
CA CYS A 274 21.36 -35.18 7.93
C CYS A 274 20.22 -36.17 7.78
N ALA A 275 20.09 -37.07 8.72
CA ALA A 275 18.98 -38.01 8.80
C ALA A 275 17.95 -37.57 9.85
N ASN A 276 18.22 -36.46 10.55
CA ASN A 276 17.38 -35.86 11.56
C ASN A 276 16.19 -35.18 10.90
N GLN A 277 15.01 -35.24 11.54
CA GLN A 277 13.84 -34.48 11.17
C GLN A 277 13.72 -33.30 12.12
N PRO A 278 13.22 -32.11 11.69
CA PRO A 278 12.98 -30.99 12.59
C PRO A 278 11.90 -31.36 13.61
N PRO A 279 11.94 -30.78 14.81
CA PRO A 279 10.80 -30.83 15.71
C PRO A 279 9.57 -30.14 15.10
N GLU A 280 8.41 -30.38 15.64
CA GLU A 280 7.15 -29.77 15.23
C GLU A 280 6.54 -29.02 16.41
N VAL A 281 6.37 -27.70 16.28
CA VAL A 281 5.60 -26.86 17.21
C VAL A 281 4.13 -26.92 16.79
N VAL A 282 3.24 -27.15 17.74
CA VAL A 282 1.81 -27.21 17.45
C VAL A 282 1.29 -25.82 17.08
N PRO A 283 0.66 -25.65 15.89
CA PRO A 283 0.14 -24.37 15.44
C PRO A 283 -0.83 -23.73 16.44
N MET A 284 -0.74 -22.43 16.62
CA MET A 284 -1.54 -21.66 17.55
C MET A 284 -2.23 -20.51 16.84
N ALA A 285 -3.54 -20.33 17.10
CA ALA A 285 -4.24 -19.14 16.60
C ALA A 285 -3.83 -17.89 17.37
N ASP A 286 -3.85 -16.74 16.68
CA ASP A 286 -3.68 -15.43 17.30
C ASP A 286 -4.69 -15.20 18.42
N THR A 287 -4.35 -14.29 19.33
CA THR A 287 -5.16 -14.08 20.51
C THR A 287 -5.19 -12.62 20.95
N CYS A 288 -6.15 -12.32 21.80
CA CYS A 288 -6.28 -11.01 22.42
C CYS A 288 -6.25 -11.12 23.94
N VAL A 289 -5.80 -10.06 24.58
CA VAL A 289 -5.84 -9.92 26.03
C VAL A 289 -6.30 -8.53 26.41
N LEU A 290 -7.22 -8.44 27.37
CA LEU A 290 -7.65 -7.15 27.89
C LEU A 290 -6.54 -6.57 28.78
N ALA A 291 -6.14 -5.34 28.56
CA ALA A 291 -5.17 -4.66 29.41
C ALA A 291 -5.57 -4.72 30.89
N GLY A 292 -4.61 -5.05 31.74
CA GLY A 292 -4.83 -5.30 33.20
C GLY A 292 -5.31 -6.71 33.53
N THR A 293 -5.42 -7.62 32.55
CA THR A 293 -5.75 -9.04 32.83
C THR A 293 -4.57 -9.96 32.51
N ASN A 294 -4.64 -11.20 32.95
CA ASN A 294 -3.58 -12.19 32.75
C ASN A 294 -3.90 -13.10 31.56
N LEU A 295 -2.97 -13.18 30.61
CA LEU A 295 -2.97 -14.16 29.52
C LEU A 295 -2.06 -15.33 29.90
N THR A 296 -2.55 -16.57 29.79
CA THR A 296 -1.74 -17.78 30.01
C THR A 296 -2.15 -18.85 29.01
N PHE A 297 -1.17 -19.48 28.37
CA PHE A 297 -1.41 -20.63 27.50
C PHE A 297 -0.17 -21.52 27.40
N ASP A 298 -0.40 -22.78 27.06
CA ASP A 298 0.65 -23.76 26.85
C ASP A 298 1.07 -23.82 25.39
N VAL A 299 2.37 -23.98 25.17
CA VAL A 299 3.01 -24.19 23.87
C VAL A 299 3.53 -25.62 23.85
N LEU A 300 3.12 -26.38 22.85
CA LEU A 300 3.47 -27.80 22.72
C LEU A 300 4.36 -28.01 21.51
N ALA A 301 5.39 -28.84 21.69
CA ALA A 301 6.25 -29.31 20.60
C ALA A 301 6.52 -30.79 20.73
N SER A 302 6.76 -31.46 19.62
CA SER A 302 7.19 -32.86 19.57
C SER A 302 8.32 -33.04 18.56
N ASP A 303 9.10 -34.11 18.74
CA ASP A 303 10.16 -34.45 17.81
C ASP A 303 9.88 -35.83 17.18
N PRO A 304 9.82 -35.93 15.84
CA PRO A 304 9.51 -37.18 15.16
C PRO A 304 10.50 -38.29 15.43
N ASP A 305 11.77 -37.96 15.68
CA ASP A 305 12.87 -38.89 16.00
C ASP A 305 13.00 -39.14 17.50
N ASN A 306 12.15 -38.49 18.30
CA ASN A 306 12.14 -38.53 19.78
C ASN A 306 13.45 -38.00 20.42
N HIS A 307 14.08 -37.01 19.80
CA HIS A 307 15.19 -36.31 20.43
C HIS A 307 14.71 -35.42 21.57
N PRO A 308 15.52 -35.18 22.60
CA PRO A 308 15.19 -34.21 23.63
C PRO A 308 15.09 -32.81 23.02
N LEU A 309 14.12 -32.03 23.45
CA LEU A 309 13.87 -30.68 23.00
C LEU A 309 14.36 -29.63 23.99
N THR A 310 14.69 -28.46 23.47
CA THR A 310 14.71 -27.19 24.17
C THR A 310 13.72 -26.23 23.54
N MET A 311 13.01 -25.44 24.34
CA MET A 311 12.10 -24.42 23.81
C MET A 311 12.48 -23.05 24.35
N THR A 312 12.38 -22.05 23.50
CA THR A 312 12.62 -20.63 23.82
C THR A 312 11.51 -19.78 23.19
N ALA A 313 11.29 -18.60 23.73
CA ALA A 313 10.41 -17.62 23.12
C ALA A 313 11.13 -16.27 23.04
N VAL A 314 10.89 -15.54 21.96
CA VAL A 314 11.38 -14.17 21.76
C VAL A 314 10.27 -13.32 21.15
N GLY A 315 10.26 -12.03 21.44
CA GLY A 315 9.25 -11.11 20.90
C GLY A 315 9.04 -9.89 21.78
N GLY A 316 8.28 -8.92 21.28
CA GLY A 316 8.02 -7.66 21.96
C GLY A 316 7.41 -7.83 23.36
N ALA A 317 6.48 -8.75 23.52
CA ALA A 317 5.85 -9.04 24.80
C ALA A 317 6.82 -9.56 25.91
N LEU A 318 7.99 -10.07 25.52
CA LEU A 318 9.04 -10.57 26.43
C LEU A 318 10.15 -9.53 26.67
N THR A 319 10.17 -8.45 25.91
CA THR A 319 11.20 -7.40 25.97
C THR A 319 10.74 -6.11 26.62
N GLU A 320 9.44 -5.98 26.94
CA GLU A 320 8.88 -4.81 27.62
C GLU A 320 9.54 -4.66 29.01
N VAL A 321 10.03 -3.45 29.27
CA VAL A 321 10.85 -3.19 30.49
C VAL A 321 10.00 -3.22 31.75
N ASP A 322 8.79 -2.68 31.69
CA ASP A 322 7.93 -2.48 32.87
C ASP A 322 7.08 -3.71 33.16
N HIS A 323 6.55 -4.41 32.13
CA HIS A 323 5.63 -5.53 32.28
C HIS A 323 5.95 -6.69 31.32
N PRO A 324 7.16 -7.28 31.39
CA PRO A 324 7.53 -8.36 30.48
C PRO A 324 6.70 -9.63 30.75
N GLY A 325 6.34 -10.30 29.68
CA GLY A 325 5.87 -11.68 29.74
C GLY A 325 6.98 -12.64 30.12
N ASP A 326 6.60 -13.85 30.50
CA ASP A 326 7.52 -14.95 30.84
C ASP A 326 7.19 -16.19 30.03
N PHE A 327 8.22 -16.91 29.61
CA PHE A 327 8.08 -18.21 28.99
C PHE A 327 8.89 -19.25 29.78
N THR A 328 8.21 -20.16 30.40
CA THR A 328 8.82 -21.24 31.17
C THR A 328 8.72 -22.57 30.44
N TYR A 329 9.88 -23.16 30.08
CA TYR A 329 9.95 -24.51 29.51
C TYR A 329 10.01 -25.57 30.62
N TRP A 330 9.05 -26.50 30.63
CA TRP A 330 8.92 -27.58 31.66
C TRP A 330 9.62 -28.88 31.26
N GLY A 331 10.09 -28.99 30.02
CA GLY A 331 10.64 -30.23 29.47
C GLY A 331 9.59 -31.04 28.69
N ASN A 332 10.06 -32.06 27.98
CA ASN A 332 9.20 -32.95 27.18
C ASN A 332 8.30 -32.23 26.16
N GLY A 333 8.77 -31.13 25.58
CA GLY A 333 8.02 -30.36 24.57
C GLY A 333 6.88 -29.52 25.12
N LEU A 334 6.82 -29.27 26.42
CA LEU A 334 5.82 -28.42 27.07
C LEU A 334 6.46 -27.12 27.56
N GLY A 335 5.99 -26.00 27.12
CA GLY A 335 6.26 -24.66 27.61
C GLY A 335 4.98 -23.94 28.00
N THR A 336 5.04 -22.99 28.91
CA THR A 336 3.91 -22.11 29.27
C THR A 336 4.35 -20.67 29.14
N PHE A 337 3.57 -19.90 28.38
CA PHE A 337 3.68 -18.46 28.25
C PHE A 337 2.69 -17.78 29.18
N THR A 338 3.16 -16.75 29.89
CA THR A 338 2.32 -15.92 30.76
C THR A 338 2.64 -14.46 30.55
N TRP A 339 1.62 -13.62 30.47
CA TRP A 339 1.78 -12.17 30.32
C TRP A 339 0.61 -11.43 30.95
N SER A 340 0.89 -10.34 31.64
CA SER A 340 -0.12 -9.46 32.24
C SER A 340 0.09 -8.04 31.73
N PRO A 341 -0.25 -7.77 30.47
CA PRO A 341 -0.07 -6.44 29.91
C PRO A 341 -0.96 -5.41 30.59
N THR A 342 -0.49 -4.19 30.66
CA THR A 342 -1.24 -3.03 31.16
C THR A 342 -1.69 -2.14 29.99
N CYS A 343 -2.19 -0.97 30.30
CA CYS A 343 -2.52 0.03 29.27
C CYS A 343 -1.30 0.55 28.49
N ALA A 344 -0.09 0.41 29.03
CA ALA A 344 1.12 0.85 28.35
C ALA A 344 1.42 0.05 27.08
N GLU A 345 0.95 -1.19 27.03
CA GLU A 345 1.15 -2.11 25.90
C GLU A 345 -0.01 -2.08 24.89
N VAL A 346 -1.02 -1.21 25.08
CA VAL A 346 -2.11 -1.01 24.11
C VAL A 346 -1.57 -0.29 22.89
N ARG A 347 -1.69 -0.93 21.71
CA ARG A 347 -1.28 -0.38 20.41
C ARG A 347 -2.05 -1.06 19.26
N ALA A 348 -2.06 -0.40 18.06
CA ALA A 348 -2.73 -0.94 16.89
C ALA A 348 -2.03 -2.20 16.34
N GLU A 349 -0.70 -2.19 16.29
CA GLU A 349 0.10 -3.33 15.86
C GLU A 349 0.15 -4.42 16.94
N PRO A 350 -0.21 -5.69 16.65
CA PRO A 350 -0.13 -6.77 17.62
C PRO A 350 1.30 -7.01 18.13
N HIS A 351 1.42 -7.51 19.35
CA HIS A 351 2.71 -7.97 19.88
C HIS A 351 3.01 -9.37 19.36
N GLN A 352 4.06 -9.48 18.55
CA GLN A 352 4.51 -10.76 18.02
C GLN A 352 5.38 -11.50 19.04
N VAL A 353 5.12 -12.81 19.20
CA VAL A 353 5.95 -13.73 19.98
C VAL A 353 6.25 -14.95 19.13
N VAL A 354 7.53 -15.24 18.95
CA VAL A 354 8.02 -16.40 18.20
C VAL A 354 8.46 -17.45 19.19
N PHE A 355 7.81 -18.61 19.18
CA PHE A 355 8.14 -19.78 19.99
C PHE A 355 8.97 -20.71 19.14
N LYS A 356 10.16 -21.07 19.63
CA LYS A 356 11.13 -21.91 18.91
C LYS A 356 11.38 -23.18 19.68
N ALA A 357 11.12 -24.32 19.07
CA ALA A 357 11.59 -25.61 19.53
C ALA A 357 12.88 -25.99 18.80
N LYS A 358 13.87 -26.51 19.54
CA LYS A 358 15.11 -27.01 18.98
C LYS A 358 15.41 -28.38 19.57
N ASP A 359 15.69 -29.34 18.70
CA ASP A 359 16.16 -30.65 19.12
C ASP A 359 17.62 -30.62 19.61
N LEU A 360 18.02 -31.65 20.31
CA LEU A 360 19.40 -31.85 20.78
C LEU A 360 20.10 -32.98 19.98
N ALA A 361 19.69 -33.18 18.73
CA ALA A 361 20.29 -34.13 17.82
C ALA A 361 21.79 -33.83 17.56
N SER A 362 22.57 -34.84 17.37
CA SER A 362 24.00 -34.73 17.04
C SER A 362 24.30 -35.47 15.73
N PRO A 363 25.03 -34.87 14.81
CA PRO A 363 25.84 -33.66 14.92
C PRO A 363 25.07 -32.34 14.63
N ILE A 364 23.87 -32.40 14.06
CA ILE A 364 23.16 -31.22 13.54
C ILE A 364 21.81 -31.13 14.21
N PRO A 365 21.64 -30.19 15.17
CA PRO A 365 20.34 -29.90 15.73
C PRO A 365 19.53 -29.06 14.76
N LEU A 366 18.22 -29.35 14.68
CA LEU A 366 17.26 -28.63 13.87
C LEU A 366 16.26 -27.86 14.76
N SER A 367 15.58 -26.90 14.16
CA SER A 367 14.61 -26.08 14.84
C SER A 367 13.34 -25.98 14.02
N ASP A 368 12.23 -25.82 14.72
CA ASP A 368 10.96 -25.36 14.18
C ASP A 368 10.45 -24.20 15.03
N LEU A 369 9.62 -23.33 14.46
CA LEU A 369 9.08 -22.19 15.16
C LEU A 369 7.62 -21.98 14.82
N GLU A 370 6.91 -21.34 15.74
CA GLU A 370 5.52 -20.90 15.60
C GLU A 370 5.45 -19.44 16.02
N THR A 371 4.91 -18.62 15.15
CA THR A 371 4.70 -17.20 15.39
C THR A 371 3.26 -16.96 15.84
N ARG A 372 3.08 -16.25 16.95
CA ARG A 372 1.77 -15.89 17.46
C ARG A 372 1.67 -14.38 17.66
N GLN A 373 0.60 -13.78 17.13
CA GLN A 373 0.26 -12.38 17.36
C GLN A 373 -0.66 -12.25 18.58
N ILE A 374 -0.37 -11.28 19.46
CA ILE A 374 -1.13 -11.00 20.68
C ILE A 374 -1.56 -9.53 20.65
N THR A 375 -2.87 -9.29 20.50
CA THR A 375 -3.44 -7.94 20.55
C THR A 375 -3.77 -7.57 21.98
N VAL A 376 -3.20 -6.48 22.49
CA VAL A 376 -3.57 -5.93 23.81
C VAL A 376 -4.72 -4.94 23.62
N VAL A 377 -5.89 -5.32 24.08
CA VAL A 377 -7.12 -4.56 23.90
C VAL A 377 -7.34 -3.61 25.07
N SER A 378 -7.62 -2.33 24.77
CA SER A 378 -7.99 -1.36 25.78
C SER A 378 -9.38 -1.65 26.36
N PRO A 379 -9.56 -1.55 27.70
CA PRO A 379 -10.88 -1.61 28.30
C PRO A 379 -11.81 -0.53 27.76
N PRO A 380 -13.14 -0.78 27.71
CA PRO A 380 -14.11 0.21 27.32
C PRO A 380 -14.20 1.35 28.34
N VAL A 381 -14.71 2.50 27.93
CA VAL A 381 -15.16 3.54 28.86
C VAL A 381 -16.34 3.01 29.68
N SER A 382 -16.50 3.52 30.90
CA SER A 382 -17.54 3.07 31.82
C SER A 382 -18.55 4.19 32.14
N GLU A 383 -19.64 3.83 32.79
CA GLU A 383 -20.67 4.76 33.28
C GLU A 383 -21.27 5.62 32.16
N VAL A 384 -21.45 5.05 30.94
CA VAL A 384 -22.12 5.76 29.85
C VAL A 384 -23.57 6.01 30.23
N ALA A 385 -23.97 7.29 30.23
CA ALA A 385 -25.32 7.73 30.56
C ALA A 385 -25.84 8.72 29.53
N VAL A 386 -27.13 8.58 29.17
CA VAL A 386 -27.80 9.47 28.22
C VAL A 386 -28.93 10.20 28.94
N SER A 387 -28.92 11.51 28.87
CA SER A 387 -29.97 12.34 29.46
C SER A 387 -30.46 13.42 28.48
N PRO A 388 -31.78 13.62 28.40
CA PRO A 388 -32.34 14.70 27.55
C PRO A 388 -32.13 16.09 28.16
N GLU A 389 -31.65 17.04 27.37
CA GLU A 389 -31.52 18.44 27.72
C GLU A 389 -32.10 19.32 26.60
N GLY A 390 -33.36 19.73 26.76
CA GLY A 390 -34.11 20.39 25.68
C GLY A 390 -34.27 19.51 24.46
N TYR A 391 -33.72 19.96 23.31
CA TYR A 391 -33.76 19.24 22.00
C TYR A 391 -32.50 18.41 21.71
N THR A 392 -31.67 18.24 22.72
CA THR A 392 -30.40 17.49 22.60
C THR A 392 -30.39 16.30 23.56
N LEU A 393 -29.49 15.35 23.27
CA LEU A 393 -29.17 14.28 24.18
C LEU A 393 -27.72 14.48 24.67
N GLN A 394 -27.56 14.62 25.98
CA GLN A 394 -26.26 14.68 26.64
C GLN A 394 -25.79 13.26 26.92
N ILE A 395 -24.69 12.89 26.31
CA ILE A 395 -24.00 11.61 26.55
C ILE A 395 -22.81 11.88 27.45
N THR A 396 -22.73 11.19 28.58
CA THR A 396 -21.62 11.31 29.55
C THR A 396 -20.98 9.96 29.80
N TRP A 397 -19.68 9.94 30.13
CA TRP A 397 -18.92 8.75 30.46
C TRP A 397 -17.76 9.06 31.40
N THR A 398 -17.20 8.01 32.01
CA THR A 398 -15.92 8.11 32.71
C THR A 398 -14.81 7.95 31.67
N PRO A 399 -13.77 8.83 31.66
CA PRO A 399 -12.64 8.71 30.74
C PRO A 399 -12.00 7.33 30.73
N THR A 400 -11.34 6.99 29.64
CA THR A 400 -10.65 5.70 29.51
C THR A 400 -9.74 5.41 30.70
N PRO A 401 -9.79 4.19 31.28
CA PRO A 401 -8.90 3.82 32.40
C PRO A 401 -7.41 3.82 32.01
N CYS A 402 -7.11 3.88 30.70
CA CYS A 402 -5.76 3.91 30.20
C CYS A 402 -5.13 5.32 30.12
N LEU A 403 -5.90 6.39 30.40
CA LEU A 403 -5.46 7.76 30.21
C LEU A 403 -4.12 8.12 30.88
N ASP A 404 -3.90 7.65 32.11
CA ASP A 404 -2.71 7.96 32.92
C ASP A 404 -1.51 7.03 32.64
N ALA A 405 -1.73 5.92 31.92
CA ALA A 405 -0.70 4.89 31.68
C ALA A 405 -0.06 5.02 30.29
N LEU A 406 -0.71 5.71 29.38
CA LEU A 406 -0.23 5.87 28.01
C LEU A 406 0.81 7.00 27.88
N PRO A 407 1.78 6.85 26.97
CA PRO A 407 2.69 7.94 26.67
C PRO A 407 1.92 9.14 26.04
N MET A 408 2.45 10.35 26.25
CA MET A 408 1.79 11.57 25.72
C MET A 408 1.59 11.55 24.20
N SER A 409 2.41 10.82 23.45
CA SER A 409 2.25 10.63 22.00
C SER A 409 0.96 9.88 21.66
N GLN A 410 0.55 8.91 22.44
CA GLN A 410 -0.69 8.15 22.28
C GLN A 410 -1.93 8.92 22.78
N VAL A 411 -1.77 9.76 23.79
CA VAL A 411 -2.84 10.61 24.33
C VAL A 411 -3.10 11.81 23.43
N SER A 412 -2.04 12.46 22.92
CA SER A 412 -2.13 13.61 22.02
C SER A 412 -2.49 13.15 20.59
N GLY A 413 -3.75 13.29 20.23
CA GLY A 413 -4.31 12.80 18.95
C GLY A 413 -5.27 11.62 19.14
N GLY A 414 -5.44 11.12 20.36
CA GLY A 414 -6.52 10.21 20.69
C GLY A 414 -7.87 10.94 20.76
N ALA A 415 -8.96 10.21 20.53
CA ALA A 415 -10.32 10.70 20.49
C ALA A 415 -11.31 9.67 21.06
N TYR A 416 -12.49 10.15 21.46
CA TYR A 416 -13.64 9.27 21.62
C TYR A 416 -14.51 9.32 20.39
N GLU A 417 -14.96 8.17 19.92
CA GLU A 417 -15.94 7.97 18.86
C GLU A 417 -17.29 7.64 19.49
N VAL A 418 -18.29 8.48 19.26
CA VAL A 418 -19.65 8.28 19.76
C VAL A 418 -20.50 7.70 18.64
N HIS A 419 -20.99 6.50 18.85
CA HIS A 419 -21.81 5.77 17.89
C HIS A 419 -23.24 5.71 18.37
N ARG A 420 -24.18 5.86 17.44
CA ARG A 420 -25.62 5.93 17.71
C ARG A 420 -26.37 4.93 16.84
N ARG A 421 -27.40 4.31 17.43
CA ARG A 421 -28.48 3.62 16.69
C ARG A 421 -29.85 4.08 17.19
N ARG A 422 -30.89 3.84 16.44
CA ARG A 422 -32.27 3.94 16.92
C ARG A 422 -32.66 2.66 17.64
N SER A 423 -33.48 2.73 18.66
CA SER A 423 -33.93 1.52 19.37
C SER A 423 -34.75 0.55 18.48
N LEU A 424 -35.34 1.09 17.40
CA LEU A 424 -36.09 0.34 16.39
C LEU A 424 -35.19 -0.49 15.46
N ASP A 425 -33.93 -0.10 15.31
CA ASP A 425 -32.93 -0.81 14.52
C ASP A 425 -32.38 -1.94 15.37
N GLU A 426 -33.03 -3.13 15.32
CA GLU A 426 -32.62 -4.28 16.11
C GLU A 426 -31.20 -4.72 15.74
N THR A 427 -30.38 -5.03 16.75
CA THR A 427 -29.06 -5.62 16.58
C THR A 427 -28.83 -6.66 17.66
N ASP A 428 -28.33 -7.81 17.28
CA ASP A 428 -27.87 -8.87 18.18
C ASP A 428 -26.36 -8.76 18.47
N TRP A 429 -25.69 -7.70 17.96
CA TRP A 429 -24.25 -7.55 18.11
C TRP A 429 -23.86 -7.11 19.53
N GLU A 430 -22.94 -7.86 20.11
CA GLU A 430 -22.28 -7.54 21.37
C GLU A 430 -20.74 -7.62 21.19
N PRO A 431 -19.97 -6.70 21.79
CA PRO A 431 -18.52 -6.67 21.62
C PRO A 431 -17.85 -7.96 22.09
N ALA A 432 -17.11 -8.64 21.20
CA ALA A 432 -16.23 -9.74 21.57
C ALA A 432 -14.83 -9.22 21.94
N LEU A 433 -14.06 -9.98 22.72
CA LEU A 433 -12.75 -9.52 23.25
C LEU A 433 -11.76 -9.08 22.14
N CYS A 434 -11.76 -9.75 20.99
CA CYS A 434 -10.89 -9.41 19.87
C CYS A 434 -11.53 -8.46 18.86
N GLU A 435 -12.74 -8.02 19.09
CA GLU A 435 -13.49 -7.12 18.22
C GLU A 435 -13.43 -5.70 18.79
N THR A 436 -12.36 -4.98 18.47
CA THR A 436 -12.15 -3.60 18.91
C THR A 436 -12.98 -2.63 18.07
N GLY A 437 -13.47 -1.56 18.71
CA GLY A 437 -14.35 -0.59 18.05
C GLY A 437 -15.76 -1.14 17.81
N ILE A 438 -16.42 -0.64 16.79
CA ILE A 438 -17.76 -1.06 16.34
C ILE A 438 -17.68 -1.39 14.84
N PRO A 439 -17.91 -2.65 14.43
CA PRO A 439 -17.86 -3.06 13.03
C PRO A 439 -18.92 -2.37 12.17
N ASN A 440 -18.63 -2.22 10.90
CA ASN A 440 -19.62 -1.71 9.94
C ASN A 440 -20.79 -2.69 9.78
N GLY A 441 -22.01 -2.14 9.67
CA GLY A 441 -23.20 -2.93 9.38
C GLY A 441 -23.89 -3.56 10.60
N VAL A 442 -23.43 -3.32 11.82
CA VAL A 442 -24.04 -3.80 13.06
C VAL A 442 -25.13 -2.86 13.61
N GLY A 443 -25.61 -1.92 12.80
CA GLY A 443 -26.73 -1.03 13.15
C GLY A 443 -26.33 0.29 13.80
N TYR A 444 -25.07 0.47 14.20
CA TYR A 444 -24.55 1.73 14.74
C TYR A 444 -23.93 2.60 13.64
N THR A 445 -24.08 3.92 13.82
CA THR A 445 -23.43 4.94 12.98
C THR A 445 -22.59 5.88 13.85
N LEU A 446 -21.40 6.25 13.39
CA LEU A 446 -20.57 7.27 14.03
C LEU A 446 -21.28 8.64 13.88
N VAL A 447 -21.63 9.27 15.01
CA VAL A 447 -22.33 10.57 15.03
C VAL A 447 -21.51 11.70 15.63
N GLY A 448 -20.45 11.41 16.35
CA GLY A 448 -19.58 12.41 16.93
C GLY A 448 -18.19 11.90 17.28
N THR A 449 -17.23 12.81 17.25
CA THR A 449 -15.85 12.56 17.68
C THR A 449 -15.44 13.65 18.66
N VAL A 450 -14.77 13.25 19.75
CA VAL A 450 -14.28 14.16 20.79
C VAL A 450 -12.76 14.01 20.88
N ASP A 451 -12.01 14.96 20.33
CA ASP A 451 -10.55 14.92 20.17
C ASP A 451 -9.77 15.20 21.47
N GLU A 452 -10.32 14.83 22.63
CA GLU A 452 -9.70 14.99 23.94
C GLU A 452 -10.06 13.84 24.86
N LEU A 453 -9.08 12.97 25.17
CA LEU A 453 -9.29 11.77 26.01
C LEU A 453 -9.61 12.08 27.51
N ALA A 454 -9.43 13.32 27.95
CA ALA A 454 -9.85 13.77 29.27
C ALA A 454 -11.32 14.20 29.32
N SER A 455 -12.00 14.26 28.18
CA SER A 455 -13.42 14.65 28.11
C SER A 455 -14.33 13.59 28.73
N MET A 456 -15.40 14.05 29.36
CA MET A 456 -16.37 13.21 30.07
C MET A 456 -17.75 13.23 29.44
N GLY A 457 -17.89 13.76 28.23
CA GLY A 457 -19.19 13.80 27.58
C GLY A 457 -19.18 14.51 26.23
N TRP A 458 -20.29 14.34 25.53
CA TRP A 458 -20.58 14.94 24.23
C TRP A 458 -22.09 15.19 24.11
N VAL A 459 -22.49 16.14 23.29
CA VAL A 459 -23.90 16.50 23.07
C VAL A 459 -24.30 16.10 21.66
N ASP A 460 -25.32 15.27 21.53
CA ASP A 460 -25.99 14.97 20.27
C ASP A 460 -27.10 15.99 20.04
N GLU A 461 -26.98 16.74 18.95
CA GLU A 461 -27.92 17.79 18.56
C GLU A 461 -28.37 17.66 17.08
N VAL A 462 -27.87 16.60 16.38
CA VAL A 462 -28.09 16.45 14.93
C VAL A 462 -29.01 15.25 14.67
N ASP A 463 -29.99 15.47 13.80
CA ASP A 463 -30.92 14.42 13.32
C ASP A 463 -31.67 13.67 14.43
N LEU A 464 -31.94 14.33 15.52
CA LEU A 464 -32.74 13.81 16.62
C LEU A 464 -34.21 14.03 16.37
N SER A 465 -34.99 12.99 16.60
CA SER A 465 -36.47 13.02 16.42
C SER A 465 -37.15 12.81 17.76
N PHE A 466 -38.23 13.54 17.98
CA PHE A 466 -39.07 13.37 19.17
C PHE A 466 -39.73 11.99 19.18
N GLY A 467 -39.84 11.41 20.37
CA GLY A 467 -40.42 10.09 20.54
C GLY A 467 -39.59 8.93 20.05
N VAL A 468 -38.43 9.17 19.49
CA VAL A 468 -37.45 8.13 19.12
C VAL A 468 -36.47 7.93 20.26
N THR A 469 -36.23 6.68 20.65
CA THR A 469 -35.21 6.31 21.60
C THR A 469 -33.90 6.05 20.84
N TYR A 470 -32.85 6.73 21.22
CA TYR A 470 -31.52 6.58 20.67
C TYR A 470 -30.62 5.88 21.68
N CYS A 471 -29.87 4.91 21.19
CA CYS A 471 -28.93 4.13 21.99
C CYS A 471 -27.50 4.42 21.53
N TYR A 472 -26.59 4.58 22.49
CA TYR A 472 -25.21 5.01 22.26
C TYR A 472 -24.22 4.01 22.82
N ARG A 473 -23.11 3.86 22.10
CA ARG A 473 -21.87 3.24 22.58
C ARG A 473 -20.71 4.19 22.29
N VAL A 474 -19.72 4.19 23.17
CA VAL A 474 -18.53 5.04 23.06
C VAL A 474 -17.30 4.14 22.93
N VAL A 475 -16.44 4.48 21.98
CA VAL A 475 -15.16 3.80 21.72
C VAL A 475 -14.02 4.81 21.90
N THR A 476 -12.94 4.39 22.53
CA THR A 476 -11.68 5.17 22.57
C THR A 476 -10.84 4.83 21.37
N ARG A 477 -10.41 5.83 20.60
CA ARG A 477 -9.42 5.71 19.55
C ARG A 477 -8.13 6.39 19.96
N TYR A 478 -7.03 5.67 19.91
CA TYR A 478 -5.69 6.17 20.23
C TYR A 478 -5.00 6.76 19.02
N ALA A 479 -3.90 7.49 19.24
CA ALA A 479 -3.19 8.23 18.17
C ALA A 479 -2.59 7.32 17.09
N ASP A 480 -2.21 6.10 17.41
CA ASP A 480 -1.72 5.07 16.48
C ASP A 480 -2.83 4.34 15.71
N GLY A 481 -4.10 4.60 16.06
CA GLY A 481 -5.27 3.96 15.48
C GLY A 481 -5.84 2.80 16.27
N ALA A 482 -5.23 2.39 17.38
CA ALA A 482 -5.79 1.37 18.27
C ALA A 482 -7.17 1.78 18.79
N LEU A 483 -8.09 0.83 18.89
CA LEU A 483 -9.44 1.04 19.39
C LEU A 483 -9.67 0.25 20.68
N SER A 484 -10.43 0.84 21.62
CA SER A 484 -10.93 0.09 22.79
C SER A 484 -12.06 -0.87 22.41
N LEU A 485 -12.46 -1.73 23.33
CA LEU A 485 -13.80 -2.33 23.26
C LEU A 485 -14.86 -1.23 23.32
N ALA A 486 -16.00 -1.48 22.65
CA ALA A 486 -17.15 -0.59 22.74
C ALA A 486 -17.71 -0.64 24.17
N SER A 487 -18.20 0.51 24.66
CA SER A 487 -18.84 0.61 25.97
C SER A 487 -20.13 -0.22 26.07
N GLU A 488 -20.64 -0.38 27.28
CA GLU A 488 -22.03 -0.75 27.50
C GLU A 488 -22.96 0.20 26.75
N GLU A 489 -24.11 -0.32 26.24
CA GLU A 489 -25.12 0.49 25.58
C GLU A 489 -25.92 1.31 26.60
N SER A 490 -26.14 2.58 26.29
CA SER A 490 -27.04 3.46 27.07
C SER A 490 -28.01 4.19 26.17
N CYS A 491 -29.29 4.22 26.54
CA CYS A 491 -30.33 4.77 25.68
C CYS A 491 -31.05 5.95 26.32
N GLY A 492 -31.46 6.91 25.50
CA GLY A 492 -32.24 8.05 25.92
C GLY A 492 -33.20 8.56 24.83
N ARG A 493 -34.20 9.35 25.20
CA ARG A 493 -35.11 9.97 24.24
C ARG A 493 -35.38 11.42 24.56
N ILE A 494 -35.66 12.21 23.56
CA ILE A 494 -36.14 13.59 23.73
C ILE A 494 -37.62 13.61 24.15
N LYS A 495 -37.97 14.50 25.06
CA LYS A 495 -39.34 14.70 25.51
C LYS A 495 -40.24 15.30 24.41
N LYS A 496 -41.52 14.88 24.39
CA LYS A 496 -42.54 15.43 23.49
C LYS A 496 -43.26 16.63 24.17
N ASP A 497 -42.55 17.71 24.40
CA ASP A 497 -43.06 18.96 25.00
C ASP A 497 -43.36 20.04 24.00
N VAL A 498 -43.16 19.78 22.69
CA VAL A 498 -43.50 20.61 21.53
C VAL A 498 -44.37 19.87 20.53
N PRO A 499 -45.05 20.53 19.57
CA PRO A 499 -45.75 19.87 18.49
C PRO A 499 -44.74 19.10 17.62
N VAL A 500 -45.11 17.91 17.14
CA VAL A 500 -44.25 17.04 16.34
C VAL A 500 -44.88 16.79 15.00
N MET A 501 -44.17 17.13 13.91
CA MET A 501 -44.69 16.94 12.55
C MET A 501 -45.01 15.49 12.28
N THR A 502 -46.16 15.19 11.66
CA THR A 502 -46.56 13.81 11.29
C THR A 502 -46.84 13.69 9.79
N ARG A 503 -47.03 14.81 9.09
CA ARG A 503 -47.33 14.79 7.67
C ARG A 503 -46.77 15.99 6.94
N ALA A 504 -46.15 15.72 5.80
CA ALA A 504 -45.77 16.67 4.77
C ALA A 504 -45.86 15.93 3.41
N SER A 505 -47.06 15.92 2.86
CA SER A 505 -47.44 15.06 1.73
C SER A 505 -47.95 15.87 0.55
N VAL A 506 -47.34 15.70 -0.61
CA VAL A 506 -47.85 16.27 -1.86
C VAL A 506 -49.19 15.60 -2.20
N THR A 507 -50.21 16.40 -2.47
CA THR A 507 -51.55 15.91 -2.87
C THR A 507 -51.80 16.00 -4.36
N SER A 508 -51.11 16.95 -5.02
CA SER A 508 -51.11 17.14 -6.47
C SER A 508 -49.80 17.82 -6.88
N THR A 509 -49.31 17.54 -8.12
CA THR A 509 -48.06 18.06 -8.65
C THR A 509 -48.29 19.13 -9.70
N GLY A 510 -47.71 20.30 -9.49
CA GLY A 510 -47.78 21.40 -10.43
C GLY A 510 -47.19 22.70 -9.87
N PRO A 511 -47.11 23.77 -10.67
CA PRO A 511 -46.46 25.03 -10.28
C PRO A 511 -47.29 25.85 -9.27
N SER A 512 -48.51 25.41 -8.92
CA SER A 512 -49.37 26.08 -7.92
C SER A 512 -50.41 25.06 -7.41
N ASP A 513 -49.92 24.05 -6.73
CA ASP A 513 -50.68 22.90 -6.25
C ASP A 513 -50.69 22.79 -4.72
N ALA A 514 -51.01 21.62 -4.17
CA ALA A 514 -51.35 21.52 -2.77
C ALA A 514 -50.49 20.48 -2.00
N VAL A 515 -50.18 20.84 -0.76
CA VAL A 515 -49.48 20.00 0.22
C VAL A 515 -50.34 19.83 1.46
N LEU A 516 -50.55 18.61 1.93
CA LEU A 516 -51.18 18.28 3.19
C LEU A 516 -50.14 18.22 4.30
N VAL A 517 -50.24 19.10 5.30
CA VAL A 517 -49.35 19.25 6.43
C VAL A 517 -50.07 18.89 7.72
N GLY A 518 -49.47 18.05 8.56
CA GLY A 518 -50.04 17.61 9.82
C GLY A 518 -49.02 17.46 10.94
N TRP A 519 -49.47 17.56 12.17
CA TRP A 519 -48.65 17.40 13.36
C TRP A 519 -49.44 16.80 14.54
N SER A 520 -48.72 16.21 15.48
CA SER A 520 -49.25 15.72 16.76
C SER A 520 -49.01 16.79 17.83
N PRO A 521 -49.97 17.10 18.68
CA PRO A 521 -49.80 18.06 19.77
C PRO A 521 -48.81 17.53 20.83
N PRO A 522 -48.16 18.42 21.62
CA PRO A 522 -47.30 17.97 22.72
C PRO A 522 -48.12 17.23 23.79
N THR A 523 -47.55 16.13 24.31
CA THR A 523 -48.13 15.29 25.36
C THR A 523 -47.44 15.43 26.70
N GLU A 524 -46.20 15.95 26.72
CA GLU A 524 -45.35 16.13 27.91
C GLU A 524 -45.08 17.62 28.23
N LEU A 525 -45.97 18.53 27.70
CA LEU A 525 -45.86 19.99 27.97
C LEU A 525 -46.25 20.28 29.42
N ASP A 526 -45.39 21.02 30.13
CA ASP A 526 -45.71 21.59 31.45
C ASP A 526 -46.72 22.75 31.30
N THR A 527 -48.00 22.43 31.40
CA THR A 527 -49.09 23.45 31.29
C THR A 527 -49.17 24.41 32.48
N ALA A 528 -48.43 24.19 33.56
CA ALA A 528 -48.33 25.14 34.67
C ALA A 528 -47.30 26.23 34.31
N ALA A 529 -46.21 25.86 33.68
CA ALA A 529 -45.20 26.77 33.18
C ALA A 529 -45.69 27.52 31.90
N PHE A 530 -46.44 26.83 31.05
CA PHE A 530 -46.95 27.32 29.78
C PHE A 530 -48.50 27.28 29.72
N PRO A 531 -49.22 28.16 30.41
CA PRO A 531 -50.69 28.18 30.44
C PRO A 531 -51.25 28.71 29.11
N GLY A 532 -52.49 28.25 28.75
CA GLY A 532 -53.20 28.81 27.60
C GLY A 532 -53.52 30.32 27.72
N PRO A 533 -53.97 30.98 26.65
CA PRO A 533 -54.43 30.38 25.39
C PRO A 533 -53.26 30.00 24.50
N TYR A 534 -53.50 28.92 23.70
CA TYR A 534 -52.52 28.35 22.77
C TYR A 534 -52.85 28.70 21.32
N THR A 535 -51.83 28.92 20.50
CA THR A 535 -51.95 29.10 19.04
C THR A 535 -50.83 28.29 18.34
N TYR A 536 -51.16 27.73 17.17
CA TYR A 536 -50.16 27.18 16.26
C TYR A 536 -49.87 28.18 15.13
N THR A 537 -48.59 28.26 14.74
CA THR A 537 -48.13 28.97 13.55
C THR A 537 -47.36 27.99 12.68
N LEU A 538 -47.83 27.78 11.45
CA LEU A 538 -47.17 26.92 10.45
C LEU A 538 -46.34 27.78 9.51
N GLN A 539 -45.08 27.49 9.39
CA GLN A 539 -44.13 28.13 8.49
C GLN A 539 -43.60 27.12 7.47
N GLY A 540 -43.22 27.61 6.30
CA GLY A 540 -42.63 26.76 5.27
C GLY A 540 -41.75 27.51 4.28
N ALA A 541 -40.86 26.78 3.62
CA ALA A 541 -40.02 27.26 2.53
C ALA A 541 -39.82 26.19 1.50
N ALA A 542 -39.58 26.59 0.25
CA ALA A 542 -39.11 25.66 -0.79
C ALA A 542 -37.66 25.24 -0.49
N VAL A 543 -37.33 23.99 -0.68
CA VAL A 543 -35.99 23.42 -0.52
C VAL A 543 -35.27 23.51 -1.87
N ASP A 544 -34.70 24.66 -2.18
CA ASP A 544 -34.03 24.93 -3.45
C ASP A 544 -32.50 25.07 -3.34
N GLY A 545 -31.95 24.70 -2.17
CA GLY A 545 -30.51 24.81 -1.86
C GLY A 545 -30.05 26.24 -1.51
N THR A 546 -30.90 27.24 -1.58
CA THR A 546 -30.55 28.64 -1.26
C THR A 546 -30.79 29.02 0.21
N GLY A 547 -31.51 28.16 0.97
CA GLY A 547 -31.76 28.33 2.41
C GLY A 547 -32.54 29.61 2.72
N GLY A 548 -33.55 29.93 1.92
CA GLY A 548 -34.44 31.09 2.11
C GLY A 548 -35.15 31.06 3.47
N PRO A 549 -35.52 32.22 4.04
CA PRO A 549 -36.27 32.27 5.28
C PRO A 549 -37.67 31.64 5.09
N LYS A 550 -38.10 30.85 6.07
CA LYS A 550 -39.44 30.28 6.07
C LYS A 550 -40.49 31.40 6.23
N GLU A 551 -41.54 31.32 5.46
CA GLU A 551 -42.67 32.25 5.52
C GLU A 551 -43.83 31.65 6.31
N VAL A 552 -44.62 32.50 6.99
CA VAL A 552 -45.85 32.08 7.67
C VAL A 552 -46.91 31.76 6.62
N LEU A 553 -47.30 30.49 6.54
CA LEU A 553 -48.28 29.99 5.56
C LEU A 553 -49.68 29.84 6.17
N TRP A 554 -49.75 29.59 7.50
CA TRP A 554 -51.00 29.40 8.20
C TRP A 554 -50.85 29.65 9.70
N PHE A 555 -51.91 30.00 10.38
CA PHE A 555 -51.98 30.12 11.86
C PHE A 555 -53.40 29.72 12.35
N SER A 556 -53.45 29.11 13.55
CA SER A 556 -54.69 28.72 14.19
C SER A 556 -55.36 29.87 14.88
N GLU A 557 -56.68 29.76 15.12
CA GLU A 557 -57.35 30.59 16.16
C GLU A 557 -56.78 30.21 17.55
N ALA A 558 -56.91 31.15 18.52
CA ALA A 558 -56.47 30.91 19.88
C ALA A 558 -57.46 30.05 20.65
N SER A 559 -56.94 28.95 21.34
CA SER A 559 -57.80 28.10 22.20
C SER A 559 -57.21 27.98 23.60
N ALA A 560 -58.06 27.85 24.60
CA ALA A 560 -57.68 27.56 25.97
C ALA A 560 -57.14 26.15 26.19
N ALA A 561 -57.43 25.20 25.27
CA ALA A 561 -57.01 23.84 25.36
C ALA A 561 -56.35 23.40 24.03
N LEU A 562 -55.21 22.67 24.13
CA LEU A 562 -54.42 22.19 22.97
C LEU A 562 -55.21 21.23 22.05
N HIS A 563 -56.12 20.43 22.61
CA HIS A 563 -56.87 19.42 21.84
C HIS A 563 -58.02 20.02 21.00
N ASP A 564 -58.33 21.33 21.19
CA ASP A 564 -59.34 22.04 20.42
C ASP A 564 -58.75 22.69 19.15
N LEU A 565 -57.45 22.63 18.96
CA LEU A 565 -56.76 23.24 17.83
C LEU A 565 -56.61 22.24 16.67
N ASP A 566 -56.82 22.74 15.45
CA ASP A 566 -56.55 21.95 14.24
C ASP A 566 -55.09 21.58 14.14
N THR A 567 -54.84 20.35 13.75
CA THR A 567 -53.49 19.72 13.61
C THR A 567 -53.26 19.16 12.21
N LEU A 568 -54.12 19.43 11.26
CA LEU A 568 -54.04 19.00 9.87
C LEU A 568 -54.54 20.13 8.95
N VAL A 569 -53.72 20.55 7.99
CA VAL A 569 -53.99 21.70 7.13
C VAL A 569 -53.60 21.36 5.69
N THR A 570 -54.42 21.71 4.71
CA THR A 570 -54.06 21.70 3.30
C THR A 570 -53.58 23.11 2.91
N LEU A 571 -52.38 23.21 2.39
CA LEU A 571 -51.80 24.43 1.85
C LEU A 571 -51.86 24.40 0.34
N ASP A 572 -52.60 25.37 -0.25
CA ASP A 572 -52.76 25.51 -1.69
C ASP A 572 -51.77 26.56 -2.25
N GLY A 573 -51.45 26.48 -3.53
CA GLY A 573 -50.66 27.51 -4.23
C GLY A 573 -49.14 27.33 -4.12
N LEU A 574 -48.70 26.14 -3.76
CA LEU A 574 -47.28 25.84 -3.64
C LEU A 574 -46.75 25.19 -4.94
N ASP A 575 -45.53 25.55 -5.33
CA ASP A 575 -44.87 24.89 -6.45
C ASP A 575 -44.34 23.54 -5.98
N THR A 576 -45.08 22.47 -6.30
CA THR A 576 -44.73 21.09 -5.94
C THR A 576 -44.05 20.32 -7.09
N GLU A 577 -43.91 20.97 -8.26
CA GLU A 577 -43.27 20.42 -9.44
C GLU A 577 -41.75 20.68 -9.45
N SER A 578 -41.37 21.89 -9.03
CA SER A 578 -39.96 22.35 -9.13
C SER A 578 -39.18 22.23 -7.82
N SER A 579 -39.85 22.05 -6.66
CA SER A 579 -39.19 22.06 -5.35
C SER A 579 -39.89 21.18 -4.33
N ALA A 580 -39.07 20.56 -3.46
CA ALA A 580 -39.58 20.05 -2.18
C ALA A 580 -39.93 21.20 -1.28
N TRP A 581 -40.81 20.98 -0.33
CA TRP A 581 -41.21 21.97 0.67
C TRP A 581 -40.91 21.47 2.06
N GLU A 582 -40.26 22.31 2.89
CA GLU A 582 -40.01 22.05 4.30
C GLU A 582 -40.89 22.90 5.19
N PHE A 583 -41.53 22.27 6.18
CA PHE A 583 -42.48 22.90 7.10
C PHE A 583 -42.06 22.74 8.55
N ASP A 584 -42.32 23.69 9.39
CA ASP A 584 -42.37 23.59 10.83
C ASP A 584 -43.61 24.24 11.44
N VAL A 585 -43.98 23.72 12.61
CA VAL A 585 -45.12 24.26 13.35
C VAL A 585 -44.69 24.69 14.73
N THR A 586 -44.89 25.98 15.08
CA THR A 586 -44.55 26.54 16.37
C THR A 586 -45.81 26.66 17.24
N LEU A 587 -45.71 26.20 18.50
CA LEU A 587 -46.71 26.42 19.53
C LEU A 587 -46.41 27.72 20.27
N ALA A 588 -47.38 28.57 20.50
CA ALA A 588 -47.28 29.69 21.43
C ALA A 588 -48.26 29.53 22.59
N SER A 589 -47.79 29.81 23.79
CA SER A 589 -48.56 29.91 25.05
C SER A 589 -48.72 31.37 25.43
N ALA A 590 -49.94 31.89 25.47
CA ALA A 590 -50.25 33.29 25.73
C ALA A 590 -49.35 34.28 24.91
N GLY A 591 -49.00 33.90 23.67
CA GLY A 591 -48.18 34.68 22.76
C GLY A 591 -46.66 34.50 22.91
N THR A 592 -46.21 33.61 23.80
CA THR A 592 -44.80 33.26 23.97
C THR A 592 -44.53 31.91 23.30
N SER A 593 -43.51 31.80 22.43
CA SER A 593 -43.16 30.55 21.74
C SER A 593 -42.68 29.48 22.73
N VAL A 594 -43.16 28.26 22.54
CA VAL A 594 -42.81 27.06 23.32
C VAL A 594 -41.91 26.22 22.45
N GLY A 595 -40.59 26.35 22.65
CA GLY A 595 -39.59 25.58 21.95
C GLY A 595 -39.53 25.79 20.41
N LEU A 596 -38.64 25.04 19.76
CA LEU A 596 -38.51 25.01 18.31
C LEU A 596 -38.67 23.54 17.86
N PRO A 597 -39.75 23.13 17.23
CA PRO A 597 -39.96 21.80 16.74
C PRO A 597 -39.09 21.51 15.52
N PRO A 598 -38.71 20.26 15.30
CA PRO A 598 -38.03 19.87 14.06
C PRO A 598 -38.96 20.01 12.86
N ALA A 599 -38.39 20.40 11.75
CA ALA A 599 -39.09 20.53 10.47
C ALA A 599 -39.34 19.16 9.82
N ALA A 600 -40.31 19.14 8.89
CA ALA A 600 -40.53 18.00 8.01
C ALA A 600 -40.65 18.46 6.56
N SER A 601 -39.96 17.78 5.64
CA SER A 601 -40.08 18.03 4.21
C SER A 601 -41.03 17.05 3.52
N THR A 602 -41.58 17.46 2.38
CA THR A 602 -42.18 16.54 1.43
C THR A 602 -41.09 15.60 0.89
N PRO A 603 -41.44 14.32 0.59
CA PRO A 603 -40.55 13.47 -0.19
C PRO A 603 -40.29 14.06 -1.56
N TRP A 604 -39.03 13.97 -2.04
CA TRP A 604 -38.62 14.49 -3.34
C TRP A 604 -37.86 13.44 -4.13
N LEU A 605 -38.23 13.29 -5.41
CA LEU A 605 -37.56 12.35 -6.32
C LEU A 605 -36.54 13.09 -7.19
N ALA A 606 -35.32 12.55 -7.24
CA ALA A 606 -34.34 12.86 -8.25
C ALA A 606 -33.94 11.59 -9.01
N PHE A 607 -33.46 11.77 -10.24
CA PHE A 607 -33.07 10.66 -11.11
C PHE A 607 -31.61 10.73 -11.47
N THR A 608 -30.95 9.59 -11.39
CA THR A 608 -29.65 9.37 -11.99
C THR A 608 -29.84 8.38 -13.14
N PRO A 609 -29.79 8.85 -14.38
CA PRO A 609 -29.93 7.99 -15.54
C PRO A 609 -28.66 7.16 -15.74
N ASP A 610 -28.86 5.92 -16.21
CA ASP A 610 -27.81 5.00 -16.55
C ASP A 610 -28.27 4.11 -17.73
N ASP A 611 -27.42 3.21 -18.22
CA ASP A 611 -27.74 2.37 -19.36
C ASP A 611 -28.90 1.42 -19.05
N ASN A 612 -29.98 1.55 -19.84
CA ASN A 612 -31.21 0.77 -19.71
C ASN A 612 -31.83 0.77 -18.30
N GLN A 613 -31.48 1.72 -17.45
CA GLN A 613 -32.00 1.83 -16.09
C GLN A 613 -32.09 3.27 -15.61
N LEU A 614 -32.89 3.46 -14.58
CA LEU A 614 -33.02 4.71 -13.84
C LEU A 614 -32.85 4.42 -12.36
N ARG A 615 -31.89 5.10 -11.74
CA ARG A 615 -31.82 5.16 -10.29
C ARG A 615 -32.69 6.33 -9.82
N LEU A 616 -33.63 6.04 -8.94
CA LEU A 616 -34.46 7.01 -8.24
C LEU A 616 -33.84 7.22 -6.86
N ASP A 617 -33.37 8.42 -6.57
CA ASP A 617 -32.97 8.81 -5.23
C ASP A 617 -34.08 9.60 -4.56
N ILE A 618 -34.45 9.21 -3.32
CA ILE A 618 -35.58 9.76 -2.57
C ILE A 618 -35.03 10.60 -1.43
N PHE A 619 -35.22 11.87 -1.52
CA PHE A 619 -34.82 12.85 -0.51
C PHE A 619 -36.00 13.22 0.36
N GLN A 620 -35.86 13.14 1.66
CA GLN A 620 -36.81 13.58 2.62
C GLN A 620 -36.12 13.92 3.96
N ASN A 621 -36.33 15.09 4.50
CA ASN A 621 -35.91 15.47 5.83
C ASN A 621 -37.11 15.39 6.76
N VAL A 622 -37.17 14.38 7.64
CA VAL A 622 -38.32 14.19 8.54
C VAL A 622 -37.88 13.75 9.92
N PRO A 623 -38.58 14.18 10.99
CA PRO A 623 -38.26 13.85 12.36
C PRO A 623 -38.69 12.44 12.82
N TRP A 624 -39.18 11.60 11.94
CA TRP A 624 -39.60 10.20 12.23
C TRP A 624 -38.78 9.22 11.45
N ALA A 625 -38.83 7.95 11.86
CA ALA A 625 -38.20 6.87 11.14
C ALA A 625 -39.03 6.52 9.89
N VAL A 626 -38.41 6.59 8.70
CA VAL A 626 -39.00 6.06 7.46
C VAL A 626 -38.64 4.58 7.38
N GLU A 627 -39.68 3.73 7.33
CA GLU A 627 -39.51 2.26 7.32
C GLU A 627 -39.46 1.72 5.89
N HIS A 628 -40.32 2.26 5.01
CA HIS A 628 -40.48 1.77 3.65
C HIS A 628 -40.79 2.88 2.67
N TYR A 629 -40.38 2.65 1.43
CA TYR A 629 -40.67 3.48 0.26
C TYR A 629 -41.42 2.62 -0.76
N VAL A 630 -42.72 2.95 -1.02
CA VAL A 630 -43.53 2.31 -2.06
C VAL A 630 -43.29 3.06 -3.35
N VAL A 631 -42.62 2.43 -4.32
CA VAL A 631 -42.28 3.02 -5.61
C VAL A 631 -43.34 2.61 -6.64
N GLU A 632 -43.93 3.59 -7.30
CA GLU A 632 -44.94 3.40 -8.34
C GLU A 632 -44.47 4.05 -9.65
N ARG A 633 -44.76 3.37 -10.78
CA ARG A 633 -44.48 3.87 -12.13
C ARG A 633 -45.77 3.97 -12.93
N GLU A 634 -45.89 4.98 -13.75
CA GLU A 634 -46.99 5.14 -14.69
C GLU A 634 -46.89 4.07 -15.84
N VAL A 635 -47.94 3.31 -16.05
CA VAL A 635 -47.97 2.22 -17.07
C VAL A 635 -49.33 2.11 -17.72
N PRO A 636 -49.48 2.21 -19.07
CA PRO A 636 -48.52 2.84 -20.01
C PRO A 636 -48.42 4.34 -19.81
N ALA A 637 -47.50 5.00 -20.50
CA ALA A 637 -47.35 6.48 -20.40
C ALA A 637 -48.72 7.16 -20.61
N GLY A 638 -49.11 8.05 -19.65
CA GLY A 638 -50.45 8.65 -19.57
C GLY A 638 -51.54 7.74 -18.95
N GLY A 639 -51.11 6.64 -18.29
CA GLY A 639 -52.01 5.62 -17.71
C GLY A 639 -52.09 5.68 -16.19
N ALA A 640 -52.30 4.52 -15.56
CA ALA A 640 -52.38 4.43 -14.11
C ALA A 640 -51.01 4.10 -13.50
N TYR A 641 -50.77 4.64 -12.30
CA TYR A 641 -49.58 4.27 -11.49
C TYR A 641 -49.75 2.83 -10.95
N VAL A 642 -48.69 2.04 -11.12
CA VAL A 642 -48.63 0.64 -10.65
C VAL A 642 -47.42 0.53 -9.72
N VAL A 643 -47.64 -0.12 -8.56
CA VAL A 643 -46.55 -0.39 -7.61
C VAL A 643 -45.53 -1.32 -8.27
N LEU A 644 -44.30 -0.87 -8.35
CA LEU A 644 -43.17 -1.66 -8.80
C LEU A 644 -42.60 -2.50 -7.66
N ASP A 645 -42.29 -1.83 -6.54
CA ASP A 645 -41.68 -2.47 -5.37
C ASP A 645 -41.93 -1.65 -4.10
N THR A 646 -41.60 -2.27 -2.95
CA THR A 646 -41.57 -1.63 -1.64
C THR A 646 -40.19 -1.87 -1.04
N VAL A 647 -39.37 -0.84 -0.96
CA VAL A 647 -37.96 -0.91 -0.53
C VAL A 647 -37.76 -0.23 0.83
N ALA A 648 -36.71 -0.68 1.57
CA ALA A 648 -36.33 -0.04 2.82
C ALA A 648 -35.22 1.03 2.61
N THR A 649 -34.61 1.08 1.43
CA THR A 649 -33.57 2.05 1.07
C THR A 649 -34.18 3.31 0.48
N SER A 650 -33.55 4.47 0.71
CA SER A 650 -33.93 5.76 0.12
C SER A 650 -33.57 5.87 -1.38
N PHE A 651 -33.38 4.75 -2.04
CA PHE A 651 -33.21 4.69 -3.49
C PHE A 651 -33.82 3.40 -4.06
N PHE A 652 -34.16 3.45 -5.34
CA PHE A 652 -34.66 2.32 -6.11
C PHE A 652 -34.03 2.36 -7.51
N VAL A 653 -33.72 1.19 -8.09
CA VAL A 653 -33.20 1.09 -9.46
C VAL A 653 -34.23 0.36 -10.31
N ASP A 654 -34.82 1.05 -11.27
CA ASP A 654 -35.70 0.45 -12.28
C ASP A 654 -34.86 0.05 -13.50
N THR A 655 -34.88 -1.23 -13.83
CA THR A 655 -34.05 -1.84 -14.87
C THR A 655 -34.86 -2.29 -16.08
N ASN A 656 -34.18 -2.66 -17.16
CA ASN A 656 -34.78 -3.09 -18.42
C ASN A 656 -35.66 -1.98 -19.05
N LEU A 657 -35.26 -0.75 -18.91
CA LEU A 657 -35.86 0.41 -19.54
C LEU A 657 -35.27 0.62 -20.94
N VAL A 658 -35.94 1.41 -21.76
CA VAL A 658 -35.46 1.76 -23.11
C VAL A 658 -34.79 3.12 -23.04
N ASN A 659 -33.51 3.20 -23.42
CA ASN A 659 -32.76 4.45 -23.47
C ASN A 659 -33.47 5.49 -24.34
N GLY A 660 -33.52 6.75 -23.88
CA GLY A 660 -34.19 7.85 -24.55
C GLY A 660 -35.73 7.91 -24.38
N GLN A 661 -36.34 6.93 -23.67
CA GLN A 661 -37.77 6.97 -23.35
C GLN A 661 -37.99 7.51 -21.95
N SER A 662 -38.94 8.45 -21.80
CA SER A 662 -39.28 9.01 -20.49
C SER A 662 -40.23 8.09 -19.70
N TYR A 663 -39.96 7.90 -18.41
CA TYR A 663 -40.76 7.14 -17.45
C TYR A 663 -41.09 8.00 -16.25
N CYS A 664 -42.37 7.99 -15.82
CA CYS A 664 -42.82 8.82 -14.70
C CYS A 664 -43.09 7.98 -13.46
N TYR A 665 -42.70 8.52 -12.31
CA TYR A 665 -42.76 7.82 -11.01
C TYR A 665 -43.36 8.73 -9.95
N ARG A 666 -43.86 8.11 -8.89
CA ARG A 666 -44.14 8.71 -7.60
C ARG A 666 -43.75 7.73 -6.49
N VAL A 667 -43.43 8.26 -5.32
CA VAL A 667 -43.08 7.44 -4.15
C VAL A 667 -43.95 7.84 -2.98
N THR A 668 -44.43 6.83 -2.25
CA THR A 668 -45.10 6.99 -0.97
C THR A 668 -44.17 6.49 0.13
N THR A 669 -43.79 7.39 1.06
CA THR A 669 -42.99 7.02 2.22
C THR A 669 -43.88 6.60 3.37
N ILE A 670 -43.50 5.52 4.06
CA ILE A 670 -44.21 4.97 5.21
C ILE A 670 -43.24 4.97 6.39
N GLY A 671 -43.62 5.63 7.48
CA GLY A 671 -42.77 5.77 8.65
C GLY A 671 -43.56 5.80 9.96
N ARG A 672 -42.86 5.92 11.07
CA ARG A 672 -43.46 6.05 12.40
C ARG A 672 -42.50 6.74 13.37
N TYR A 673 -43.06 7.24 14.45
CA TYR A 673 -42.35 7.51 15.68
C TYR A 673 -42.34 6.27 16.58
N ASP A 674 -41.36 6.19 17.46
CA ASP A 674 -41.32 5.14 18.52
C ASP A 674 -42.22 5.46 19.72
N ASP A 675 -43.05 6.48 19.56
CA ASP A 675 -44.01 6.96 20.57
C ASP A 675 -45.42 6.48 20.22
N PRO A 676 -46.03 5.59 21.07
CA PRO A 676 -47.38 5.08 20.83
C PRO A 676 -48.49 6.15 20.91
N SER A 677 -48.20 7.35 21.37
CA SER A 677 -49.12 8.47 21.39
C SER A 677 -49.19 9.22 20.07
N THR A 678 -48.39 8.84 19.09
CA THR A 678 -48.33 9.47 17.76
C THR A 678 -49.02 8.56 16.72
N GLU A 679 -49.68 9.20 15.73
CA GLU A 679 -50.31 8.47 14.60
C GLU A 679 -49.30 7.54 13.92
N SER A 680 -49.70 6.30 13.63
CA SER A 680 -48.91 5.29 12.90
C SER A 680 -49.84 4.47 11.99
N PRO A 681 -49.44 4.16 10.73
CA PRO A 681 -48.24 4.64 10.03
C PRO A 681 -48.35 6.10 9.56
N LEU A 682 -47.19 6.79 9.46
CA LEU A 682 -47.08 8.08 8.83
C LEU A 682 -46.88 7.91 7.33
N VAL A 683 -47.80 8.49 6.52
CA VAL A 683 -47.83 8.26 5.08
C VAL A 683 -47.67 9.57 4.33
N ASN A 684 -46.66 9.71 3.49
CA ASN A 684 -46.36 10.91 2.74
C ASN A 684 -46.04 10.59 1.29
N SER A 685 -46.62 11.32 0.35
CA SER A 685 -46.43 11.14 -1.08
C SER A 685 -45.49 12.21 -1.65
N SER A 686 -44.64 11.82 -2.58
CA SER A 686 -43.77 12.71 -3.36
C SER A 686 -44.58 13.43 -4.47
N GLN A 687 -43.88 14.35 -5.16
CA GLN A 687 -44.34 14.81 -6.48
C GLN A 687 -44.33 13.65 -7.50
N GLU A 688 -45.09 13.81 -8.57
CA GLU A 688 -44.93 13.03 -9.78
C GLU A 688 -43.74 13.59 -10.57
N ALA A 689 -42.79 12.77 -10.90
CA ALA A 689 -41.58 13.17 -11.60
C ALA A 689 -41.16 12.16 -12.64
N CYS A 690 -40.57 12.59 -13.75
CA CYS A 690 -40.19 11.75 -14.86
C CYS A 690 -38.66 11.79 -15.10
N GLY A 691 -38.08 10.62 -15.40
CA GLY A 691 -36.70 10.45 -15.78
C GLY A 691 -36.55 9.73 -17.12
N THR A 692 -35.44 9.91 -17.79
CA THR A 692 -35.10 9.25 -19.05
C THR A 692 -33.77 8.56 -18.89
N PRO A 693 -33.66 7.23 -19.10
CA PRO A 693 -32.40 6.52 -19.08
C PRO A 693 -31.55 6.88 -20.29
N PHE A 694 -30.24 6.93 -20.10
CA PHE A 694 -29.25 7.20 -21.13
C PHE A 694 -28.06 6.26 -20.95
N ASP A 695 -27.38 5.97 -22.03
CA ASP A 695 -26.16 5.19 -22.00
C ASP A 695 -24.97 6.05 -21.50
N TYR A 696 -24.47 5.73 -20.30
CA TYR A 696 -23.28 6.32 -19.68
C TYR A 696 -22.21 5.29 -19.37
N THR A 697 -22.49 4.01 -19.61
CA THR A 697 -21.59 2.94 -19.25
C THR A 697 -20.47 2.84 -20.28
N PRO A 698 -19.22 3.18 -19.94
CA PRO A 698 -18.13 2.99 -20.87
C PRO A 698 -17.93 1.51 -21.17
N PRO A 699 -17.54 1.16 -22.41
CA PRO A 699 -17.17 -0.20 -22.74
C PRO A 699 -16.09 -0.76 -21.81
N CYS A 700 -16.03 -2.08 -21.70
CA CYS A 700 -15.04 -2.77 -20.88
C CYS A 700 -13.62 -2.40 -21.31
N ALA A 701 -12.70 -2.38 -20.35
CA ALA A 701 -11.29 -2.31 -20.63
C ALA A 701 -10.82 -3.58 -21.37
N LEU A 702 -9.86 -3.41 -22.27
CA LEU A 702 -9.37 -4.46 -23.18
C LEU A 702 -8.04 -5.04 -22.66
N ASP A 703 -7.84 -6.35 -22.82
CA ASP A 703 -6.51 -6.95 -22.72
C ASP A 703 -5.70 -6.56 -23.97
N PHE A 704 -4.50 -6.03 -23.77
CA PHE A 704 -3.70 -5.41 -24.84
C PHE A 704 -2.24 -5.86 -24.76
N ASP A 705 -1.65 -6.17 -25.92
CA ASP A 705 -0.24 -6.52 -26.07
C ASP A 705 0.37 -5.87 -27.31
N VAL A 706 1.67 -5.59 -27.26
CA VAL A 706 2.45 -5.04 -28.37
C VAL A 706 3.66 -5.93 -28.64
N GLN A 707 3.77 -6.45 -29.83
CA GLN A 707 4.88 -7.29 -30.27
C GLN A 707 5.79 -6.54 -31.23
N PRO A 708 6.98 -6.08 -30.81
CA PRO A 708 7.93 -5.39 -31.67
C PRO A 708 8.63 -6.35 -32.63
N SER A 709 8.84 -5.91 -33.86
CA SER A 709 9.62 -6.62 -34.85
C SER A 709 10.79 -5.77 -35.34
N CYS A 710 11.96 -5.95 -34.75
CA CYS A 710 13.19 -5.28 -35.13
C CYS A 710 13.65 -5.56 -36.58
N GLU A 711 13.33 -6.75 -37.09
CA GLU A 711 13.68 -7.15 -38.44
C GLU A 711 12.88 -6.37 -39.49
N HIS A 712 11.58 -6.23 -39.24
CA HIS A 712 10.64 -5.58 -40.16
C HIS A 712 10.37 -4.10 -39.82
N GLU A 713 10.99 -3.57 -38.76
CA GLU A 713 10.86 -2.18 -38.25
C GLU A 713 9.41 -1.74 -38.08
N ARG A 714 8.62 -2.60 -37.43
CA ARG A 714 7.19 -2.37 -37.15
C ARG A 714 6.77 -3.09 -35.89
N ASP A 715 5.70 -2.62 -35.26
CA ASP A 715 5.07 -3.29 -34.11
C ASP A 715 3.71 -3.87 -34.52
N THR A 716 3.36 -4.99 -33.93
CA THR A 716 2.02 -5.55 -34.05
C THR A 716 1.30 -5.35 -32.73
N LEU A 717 0.28 -4.52 -32.76
CA LEU A 717 -0.63 -4.29 -31.64
C LEU A 717 -1.74 -5.32 -31.73
N SER A 718 -2.09 -5.97 -30.60
CA SER A 718 -3.20 -6.92 -30.53
C SER A 718 -3.96 -6.73 -29.23
N TRP A 719 -5.28 -6.89 -29.31
CA TRP A 719 -6.15 -6.75 -28.14
C TRP A 719 -7.26 -7.79 -28.16
N SER A 720 -7.81 -8.06 -27.01
CA SER A 720 -8.93 -8.96 -26.83
C SER A 720 -9.94 -8.42 -25.84
N ARG A 721 -11.17 -8.87 -25.98
CA ARG A 721 -12.26 -8.57 -25.05
C ARG A 721 -12.18 -9.57 -23.90
N PRO A 722 -12.15 -9.13 -22.62
CA PRO A 722 -12.14 -10.05 -21.50
C PRO A 722 -13.44 -10.87 -21.40
N GLU A 723 -13.36 -12.06 -20.82
CA GLU A 723 -14.55 -12.88 -20.52
C GLU A 723 -15.43 -12.16 -19.49
N GLY A 724 -16.74 -12.07 -19.78
CA GLY A 724 -17.73 -11.41 -18.92
C GLY A 724 -17.94 -9.92 -19.18
N CYS A 725 -17.38 -9.39 -20.27
CA CYS A 725 -17.70 -8.05 -20.74
C CYS A 725 -19.13 -8.03 -21.28
N GLU A 726 -20.05 -7.35 -20.58
CA GLU A 726 -21.48 -7.26 -20.96
C GLU A 726 -21.78 -6.16 -21.98
N SER A 727 -20.80 -5.39 -22.44
CA SER A 727 -21.03 -4.34 -23.43
C SER A 727 -21.09 -4.89 -24.84
N ASP A 728 -22.30 -5.20 -25.30
CA ASP A 728 -22.56 -5.63 -26.68
C ASP A 728 -22.51 -4.48 -27.71
N ASP A 729 -22.22 -3.27 -27.26
CA ASP A 729 -22.30 -2.01 -28.03
C ASP A 729 -20.95 -1.44 -28.49
N ILE A 730 -19.84 -2.17 -28.30
CA ILE A 730 -18.55 -1.75 -28.85
C ILE A 730 -18.64 -1.64 -30.37
N VAL A 731 -18.41 -0.44 -30.89
CA VAL A 731 -18.49 -0.14 -32.34
C VAL A 731 -17.14 0.24 -32.96
N ALA A 732 -16.14 0.56 -32.15
CA ALA A 732 -14.79 0.89 -32.61
C ALA A 732 -13.75 0.72 -31.48
N TYR A 733 -12.48 0.73 -31.87
CA TYR A 733 -11.34 0.80 -30.96
C TYR A 733 -10.53 2.04 -31.23
N ARG A 734 -9.97 2.65 -30.16
CA ARG A 734 -9.07 3.81 -30.24
C ARG A 734 -7.69 3.46 -29.74
N ILE A 735 -6.71 3.67 -30.61
CA ILE A 735 -5.30 3.47 -30.33
C ILE A 735 -4.66 4.82 -30.08
N ARG A 736 -3.99 4.96 -28.92
CA ARG A 736 -3.17 6.12 -28.59
C ARG A 736 -1.71 5.72 -28.53
N TRP A 737 -0.84 6.66 -28.86
CA TRP A 737 0.59 6.46 -28.88
C TRP A 737 1.33 7.71 -28.38
N ALA A 738 2.44 7.50 -27.67
CA ALA A 738 3.42 8.52 -27.31
C ALA A 738 4.81 8.04 -27.73
N PRO A 739 5.63 8.88 -28.40
CA PRO A 739 6.94 8.47 -28.94
C PRO A 739 8.01 8.24 -27.86
N PHE A 740 7.88 8.87 -26.68
CA PHE A 740 8.81 8.77 -25.57
C PHE A 740 8.12 8.47 -24.25
N LEU A 741 8.88 7.88 -23.34
CA LEU A 741 8.40 7.58 -22.00
C LEU A 741 8.04 8.87 -21.24
N GLY A 742 6.83 8.92 -20.70
CA GLY A 742 6.33 10.06 -19.91
C GLY A 742 5.70 11.19 -20.73
N GLU A 743 5.62 11.07 -22.05
CA GLU A 743 4.84 11.98 -22.88
C GLU A 743 3.34 11.61 -22.88
N SER A 744 2.50 12.60 -23.23
CA SER A 744 1.05 12.40 -23.33
C SER A 744 0.72 11.48 -24.51
N LEU A 745 -0.17 10.54 -24.28
CA LEU A 745 -0.68 9.63 -25.30
C LEU A 745 -1.67 10.37 -26.22
N GLU A 746 -1.31 10.55 -27.48
CA GLU A 746 -2.15 11.17 -28.51
C GLU A 746 -2.89 10.11 -29.33
N ILE A 747 -4.06 10.44 -29.86
CA ILE A 747 -4.82 9.52 -30.72
C ILE A 747 -4.02 9.27 -31.98
N TRP A 748 -3.59 8.03 -32.19
CA TRP A 748 -2.92 7.60 -33.41
C TRP A 748 -3.93 7.12 -34.44
N LYS A 749 -4.92 6.27 -34.03
CA LYS A 749 -5.86 5.68 -34.98
C LYS A 749 -7.13 5.20 -34.30
N ASP A 750 -8.28 5.42 -34.94
CA ASP A 750 -9.52 4.73 -34.60
C ASP A 750 -9.73 3.57 -35.61
N VAL A 751 -10.08 2.37 -35.08
CA VAL A 751 -10.35 1.15 -35.82
C VAL A 751 -11.86 0.91 -35.80
N GLU A 752 -12.54 1.23 -36.90
CA GLU A 752 -14.01 1.18 -36.97
C GLU A 752 -14.57 -0.23 -37.19
N ASP A 753 -13.74 -1.20 -37.54
CA ASP A 753 -14.16 -2.60 -37.69
C ASP A 753 -13.93 -3.36 -36.39
N VAL A 754 -15.00 -3.69 -35.71
CA VAL A 754 -15.00 -4.37 -34.41
C VAL A 754 -14.47 -5.81 -34.43
N GLU A 755 -14.37 -6.42 -35.60
CA GLU A 755 -13.77 -7.75 -35.77
C GLU A 755 -12.24 -7.65 -35.93
N THR A 756 -11.71 -6.46 -36.19
CA THR A 756 -10.28 -6.21 -36.25
C THR A 756 -9.72 -6.11 -34.82
N LEU A 757 -9.00 -7.13 -34.38
CA LEU A 757 -8.39 -7.22 -33.06
C LEU A 757 -6.86 -7.05 -33.09
N SER A 758 -6.32 -6.55 -34.16
CA SER A 758 -4.89 -6.24 -34.28
C SER A 758 -4.64 -5.14 -35.33
N GLU A 759 -3.56 -4.40 -35.15
CA GLU A 759 -3.13 -3.33 -36.02
C GLU A 759 -1.60 -3.32 -36.11
N VAL A 760 -1.07 -2.87 -37.24
CA VAL A 760 0.38 -2.76 -37.47
C VAL A 760 0.79 -1.30 -37.39
N PHE A 761 1.64 -1.00 -36.39
CA PHE A 761 2.22 0.32 -36.21
C PHE A 761 3.47 0.48 -37.09
N ASN A 762 3.59 1.63 -37.73
CA ASN A 762 4.72 2.04 -38.53
C ASN A 762 5.05 1.10 -39.71
N GLU A 763 4.03 0.52 -40.38
CA GLU A 763 4.25 -0.31 -41.54
C GLU A 763 5.01 0.49 -42.64
N GLY A 764 6.18 -0.02 -43.06
CA GLY A 764 7.06 0.64 -44.02
C GLY A 764 7.99 1.70 -43.42
N ASN A 765 8.15 1.76 -42.11
CA ASN A 765 9.08 2.63 -41.35
C ASN A 765 8.92 4.13 -41.66
N VAL A 766 7.69 4.60 -41.87
CA VAL A 766 7.39 6.00 -42.21
C VAL A 766 7.78 6.98 -41.07
N LEU A 767 7.70 6.55 -39.84
CA LEU A 767 7.97 7.38 -38.64
C LEU A 767 9.44 7.34 -38.20
N GLY A 768 10.26 6.43 -38.77
CA GLY A 768 11.67 6.28 -38.38
C GLY A 768 11.89 5.79 -36.93
N THR A 769 10.86 5.26 -36.30
CA THR A 769 10.89 4.68 -34.94
C THR A 769 9.80 3.63 -34.79
N ILE A 770 10.10 2.59 -34.07
CA ILE A 770 9.11 1.64 -33.50
C ILE A 770 8.96 1.81 -31.98
N ALA A 771 9.77 2.67 -31.37
CA ALA A 771 9.63 2.96 -29.95
C ALA A 771 8.38 3.79 -29.68
N GLY A 772 7.76 3.51 -28.56
CA GLY A 772 6.67 4.29 -28.04
C GLY A 772 5.86 3.54 -26.98
N CYS A 773 5.01 4.29 -26.33
CA CYS A 773 4.02 3.76 -25.39
C CYS A 773 2.66 3.77 -26.04
N PHE A 774 1.91 2.68 -25.91
CA PHE A 774 0.62 2.49 -26.57
C PHE A 774 -0.47 2.16 -25.56
N THR A 775 -1.69 2.60 -25.85
CA THR A 775 -2.91 2.12 -25.18
C THR A 775 -3.99 1.86 -26.22
N VAL A 776 -4.88 0.93 -25.91
CA VAL A 776 -6.09 0.65 -26.70
C VAL A 776 -7.31 0.73 -25.81
N THR A 777 -8.33 1.45 -26.27
CA THR A 777 -9.62 1.58 -25.61
C THR A 777 -10.75 1.21 -26.55
N ALA A 778 -11.84 0.68 -26.01
CA ALA A 778 -13.07 0.43 -26.76
C ALA A 778 -13.94 1.70 -26.79
N LEU A 779 -14.67 1.88 -27.86
CA LEU A 779 -15.64 2.97 -28.07
C LEU A 779 -17.04 2.37 -28.32
N ASP A 780 -18.06 2.91 -27.67
CA ASP A 780 -19.45 2.53 -27.88
C ASP A 780 -20.12 3.31 -29.04
N SER A 781 -21.43 3.10 -29.19
CA SER A 781 -22.25 3.82 -30.15
C SER A 781 -22.46 5.27 -29.71
N VAL A 782 -22.57 6.17 -30.70
CA VAL A 782 -22.87 7.58 -30.45
C VAL A 782 -24.35 7.74 -30.11
N MET A 783 -24.65 8.19 -28.90
CA MET A 783 -26.02 8.45 -28.44
C MET A 783 -26.23 9.91 -27.98
N PRO A 784 -27.45 10.46 -28.04
CA PRO A 784 -27.73 11.76 -27.47
C PRO A 784 -27.70 11.70 -25.95
N GLY A 785 -26.94 12.60 -25.31
CA GLY A 785 -26.94 12.80 -23.87
C GLY A 785 -28.16 13.61 -23.37
N PRO A 786 -28.27 13.85 -22.06
CA PRO A 786 -29.41 14.57 -21.46
C PRO A 786 -29.50 16.05 -21.89
N ASP A 787 -28.43 16.63 -22.37
CA ASP A 787 -28.33 17.97 -22.95
C ASP A 787 -28.66 18.03 -24.45
N GLY A 788 -28.87 16.86 -25.08
CA GLY A 788 -29.08 16.69 -26.50
C GLY A 788 -27.79 16.66 -27.34
N ASP A 789 -26.63 16.81 -26.71
CA ASP A 789 -25.34 16.66 -27.37
C ASP A 789 -25.04 15.17 -27.65
N LEU A 790 -24.48 14.90 -28.82
CA LEU A 790 -24.07 13.55 -29.17
C LEU A 790 -22.79 13.17 -28.40
N ARG A 791 -22.84 12.10 -27.66
CA ARG A 791 -21.72 11.57 -26.86
C ARG A 791 -21.39 10.16 -27.26
N ARG A 792 -20.14 9.77 -27.05
CA ARG A 792 -19.61 8.42 -27.22
C ARG A 792 -18.80 8.09 -26.00
N ASN A 793 -19.12 6.99 -25.30
CA ASN A 793 -18.32 6.57 -24.17
C ASN A 793 -17.05 5.88 -24.65
N GLU A 794 -15.98 6.04 -23.90
CA GLU A 794 -14.68 5.41 -24.15
C GLU A 794 -14.28 4.60 -22.92
N GLY A 795 -13.95 3.31 -23.15
CA GLY A 795 -13.50 2.40 -22.10
C GLY A 795 -12.19 2.86 -21.44
N LEU A 796 -11.95 2.38 -20.24
CA LEU A 796 -10.69 2.65 -19.54
C LEU A 796 -9.53 1.88 -20.21
N ALA A 797 -8.37 2.51 -20.31
CA ALA A 797 -7.13 1.82 -20.64
C ALA A 797 -6.62 1.14 -19.35
N LEU A 798 -6.51 -0.20 -19.33
CA LEU A 798 -5.95 -0.94 -18.20
C LEU A 798 -4.43 -0.74 -18.11
N ASP A 799 -3.76 -0.83 -19.25
CA ASP A 799 -2.31 -0.82 -19.33
C ASP A 799 -1.79 0.14 -20.40
N THR A 800 -0.59 0.62 -20.16
CA THR A 800 0.23 1.28 -21.17
C THR A 800 1.41 0.38 -21.49
N VAL A 801 1.40 -0.22 -22.67
CA VAL A 801 2.49 -1.10 -23.12
C VAL A 801 3.52 -0.26 -23.88
N CYS A 802 4.73 -0.28 -23.39
CA CYS A 802 5.82 0.48 -23.98
C CYS A 802 6.83 -0.48 -24.62
N VAL A 803 7.26 -0.15 -25.84
CA VAL A 803 8.29 -0.88 -26.58
C VAL A 803 9.42 0.06 -26.97
N ASP A 804 10.63 -0.48 -27.06
CA ASP A 804 11.81 0.30 -27.43
C ASP A 804 12.27 -0.04 -28.86
N ASN A 805 13.00 0.88 -29.47
CA ASN A 805 13.74 0.61 -30.68
C ASN A 805 14.84 -0.44 -30.46
N CYS A 806 15.24 -1.12 -31.52
CA CYS A 806 16.38 -2.03 -31.52
C CYS A 806 17.55 -1.36 -32.28
N PRO A 807 18.23 -0.37 -31.69
CA PRO A 807 19.29 0.33 -32.43
C PRO A 807 20.44 -0.62 -32.72
N PHE A 808 20.96 -0.50 -33.86
CA PHE A 808 22.08 -1.26 -34.35
C PHE A 808 23.03 -0.37 -35.17
N TYR A 809 24.30 -0.38 -34.81
CA TYR A 809 25.34 0.36 -35.52
C TYR A 809 26.58 -0.47 -35.62
N PHE A 810 26.95 -0.83 -36.84
CA PHE A 810 28.14 -1.63 -37.14
C PHE A 810 29.07 -0.91 -38.11
N LEU A 811 30.35 -0.86 -37.71
CA LEU A 811 31.43 -0.39 -38.52
C LEU A 811 32.41 -1.54 -38.83
N PRO A 812 32.85 -1.71 -40.07
CA PRO A 812 33.90 -2.67 -40.37
C PRO A 812 35.22 -2.31 -39.70
N ASN A 813 36.09 -3.24 -39.45
CA ASN A 813 37.38 -3.00 -38.87
C ASN A 813 38.53 -2.91 -39.86
N VAL A 814 38.22 -3.00 -41.16
CA VAL A 814 39.18 -2.89 -42.27
C VAL A 814 38.49 -2.32 -43.53
N PHE A 815 39.21 -1.47 -44.27
CA PHE A 815 38.79 -1.05 -45.59
C PHE A 815 40.02 -0.78 -46.46
N SER A 816 39.80 -0.72 -47.77
CA SER A 816 40.89 -0.66 -48.76
C SER A 816 40.67 0.48 -49.76
N PRO A 817 41.09 1.73 -49.47
CA PRO A 817 40.87 2.88 -50.37
C PRO A 817 41.80 2.86 -51.61
N ASN A 818 41.68 1.80 -52.41
CA ASN A 818 42.53 1.57 -53.60
C ASN A 818 41.83 1.89 -54.95
N ARG A 819 40.54 2.28 -54.86
CA ARG A 819 39.68 2.66 -56.00
C ARG A 819 39.38 1.51 -56.95
N ASP A 820 39.30 0.29 -56.48
CA ASP A 820 38.90 -0.88 -57.25
C ASP A 820 37.38 -1.15 -57.29
N GLY A 821 36.60 -0.34 -56.57
CA GLY A 821 35.17 -0.43 -56.46
C GLY A 821 34.70 -1.36 -55.35
N THR A 822 35.61 -1.85 -54.47
CA THR A 822 35.26 -2.76 -53.37
C THR A 822 35.92 -2.29 -52.09
N ASN A 823 35.12 -1.97 -51.09
CA ASN A 823 35.56 -1.47 -49.78
C ASN A 823 36.47 -0.23 -49.87
N ASP A 824 36.25 0.63 -50.83
CA ASP A 824 37.01 1.86 -51.03
C ASP A 824 36.69 2.95 -50.01
N GLU A 825 35.56 2.85 -49.39
CA GLU A 825 35.12 3.75 -48.36
C GLU A 825 34.84 2.99 -47.05
N PHE A 826 35.21 3.57 -45.93
CA PHE A 826 34.86 3.11 -44.59
C PHE A 826 33.46 3.62 -44.28
N GLN A 827 32.50 2.71 -44.32
CA GLN A 827 31.08 3.01 -44.16
C GLN A 827 30.43 2.14 -43.12
N ALA A 828 29.44 2.69 -42.38
CA ALA A 828 28.56 1.93 -41.54
C ALA A 828 27.55 1.15 -42.39
N PHE A 829 27.45 -0.18 -42.17
CA PHE A 829 26.44 -0.96 -42.86
C PHE A 829 26.24 -2.30 -42.16
N PRO A 830 25.00 -2.63 -41.84
CA PRO A 830 23.81 -1.78 -41.72
C PRO A 830 23.78 -0.95 -40.45
N TRP A 831 22.91 0.04 -40.38
CA TRP A 831 22.59 0.74 -39.16
C TRP A 831 21.08 1.00 -39.07
N LYS A 832 20.55 1.05 -37.86
CA LYS A 832 19.11 1.25 -37.58
C LYS A 832 18.93 2.08 -36.32
N PHE A 833 17.93 2.94 -36.28
CA PHE A 833 17.52 3.78 -35.18
C PHE A 833 18.66 4.61 -34.53
N ILE A 834 19.54 5.10 -35.40
CA ILE A 834 20.62 6.02 -35.05
C ILE A 834 20.21 7.44 -35.42
N ASP A 835 20.22 8.37 -34.49
CA ASP A 835 19.90 9.77 -34.73
C ASP A 835 21.07 10.49 -35.35
N SER A 836 22.23 10.34 -34.76
CA SER A 836 23.48 10.95 -35.21
C SER A 836 24.69 10.18 -34.66
N VAL A 837 25.87 10.49 -35.11
CA VAL A 837 27.13 9.91 -34.59
C VAL A 837 28.17 11.02 -34.40
N ASP A 838 29.16 10.77 -33.55
CA ASP A 838 30.43 11.47 -33.51
C ASP A 838 31.54 10.43 -33.73
N VAL A 839 31.96 10.26 -34.93
CA VAL A 839 33.03 9.34 -35.33
C VAL A 839 34.32 10.11 -35.50
N ARG A 840 35.35 9.68 -34.77
CA ARG A 840 36.69 10.26 -34.83
C ARG A 840 37.72 9.19 -35.08
N ILE A 841 38.49 9.33 -36.14
CA ILE A 841 39.58 8.40 -36.49
C ILE A 841 40.91 9.06 -36.23
N HIS A 842 41.75 8.42 -35.44
CA HIS A 842 43.08 8.90 -35.05
C HIS A 842 44.15 7.97 -35.59
N SER A 843 45.26 8.52 -36.04
CA SER A 843 46.47 7.77 -36.33
C SER A 843 47.06 7.14 -35.06
N ARG A 844 47.99 6.16 -35.21
CA ARG A 844 48.70 5.56 -34.09
C ARG A 844 49.43 6.57 -33.17
N TRP A 845 49.63 7.80 -33.67
CA TRP A 845 50.29 8.87 -32.91
C TRP A 845 49.28 9.83 -32.26
N GLY A 846 48.00 9.53 -32.31
CA GLY A 846 46.93 10.32 -31.72
C GLY A 846 46.49 11.53 -32.56
N GLU A 847 46.96 11.68 -33.80
CA GLU A 847 46.51 12.72 -34.73
C GLU A 847 45.12 12.41 -35.30
N LEU A 848 44.19 13.36 -35.23
CA LEU A 848 42.87 13.23 -35.81
C LEU A 848 42.97 13.31 -37.34
N VAL A 849 42.64 12.22 -38.04
CA VAL A 849 42.71 12.10 -39.47
C VAL A 849 41.36 12.29 -40.17
N PHE A 850 40.26 11.94 -39.49
CA PHE A 850 38.91 12.08 -39.98
C PHE A 850 37.92 12.25 -38.84
N GLN A 851 36.87 13.01 -39.10
CA GLN A 851 35.73 13.19 -38.20
C GLN A 851 34.45 13.40 -39.02
N THR A 852 33.36 12.76 -38.56
CA THR A 852 32.03 12.94 -39.13
C THR A 852 30.93 12.80 -38.08
N SER A 853 29.79 13.44 -38.36
CA SER A 853 28.53 13.24 -37.64
C SER A 853 27.50 12.47 -38.46
N ASP A 854 27.85 12.07 -39.71
CA ASP A 854 27.00 11.28 -40.57
C ASP A 854 27.02 9.81 -40.18
N PRO A 855 25.88 9.19 -39.91
CA PRO A 855 25.81 7.76 -39.62
C PRO A 855 26.43 6.84 -40.64
N GLU A 856 26.42 7.20 -41.94
CA GLU A 856 27.07 6.43 -43.01
C GLU A 856 28.59 6.46 -42.93
N VAL A 857 29.15 7.48 -42.28
CA VAL A 857 30.60 7.76 -42.18
C VAL A 857 31.27 8.21 -43.49
N GLY A 858 31.32 7.38 -44.51
CA GLY A 858 31.79 7.73 -45.84
C GLY A 858 33.27 8.19 -45.90
N TRP A 859 34.20 7.61 -45.13
CA TRP A 859 35.61 7.99 -45.18
C TRP A 859 36.36 7.25 -46.27
N ASN A 860 36.92 7.97 -47.22
CA ASN A 860 37.65 7.46 -48.37
C ASN A 860 39.20 7.32 -48.16
N GLY A 861 39.65 7.36 -46.91
CA GLY A 861 41.08 7.24 -46.57
C GLY A 861 41.89 8.49 -46.80
N LEU A 862 41.28 9.67 -47.03
CA LEU A 862 41.98 10.93 -47.10
C LEU A 862 42.01 11.64 -45.71
N HIS A 863 43.11 12.27 -45.42
CA HIS A 863 43.25 13.07 -44.20
C HIS A 863 42.45 14.37 -44.34
N MET A 864 41.52 14.61 -43.41
CA MET A 864 40.54 15.71 -43.50
C MET A 864 41.14 17.11 -43.63
N ALA A 865 42.36 17.39 -43.11
CA ALA A 865 42.98 18.71 -43.18
C ALA A 865 43.91 18.88 -44.37
N THR A 866 44.59 17.84 -44.88
CA THR A 866 45.57 17.92 -45.94
C THR A 866 45.02 17.46 -47.31
N GLY A 867 43.97 16.59 -47.29
CA GLY A 867 43.44 15.95 -48.49
C GLY A 867 44.35 14.86 -49.08
N GLU A 868 45.45 14.53 -48.41
CA GLU A 868 46.38 13.48 -48.86
C GLU A 868 45.91 12.12 -48.31
N ALA A 869 46.24 11.01 -49.05
CA ALA A 869 45.94 9.66 -48.60
C ALA A 869 46.71 9.32 -47.34
N VAL A 870 46.01 8.75 -46.36
CA VAL A 870 46.64 8.27 -45.13
C VAL A 870 47.51 7.00 -45.43
N SER A 871 48.50 6.74 -44.61
CA SER A 871 49.38 5.57 -44.79
C SER A 871 48.66 4.29 -44.35
N ASP A 872 49.03 3.16 -44.99
CA ASP A 872 48.59 1.83 -44.52
C ASP A 872 48.96 1.62 -43.02
N GLY A 873 48.04 1.06 -42.29
CA GLY A 873 48.26 0.79 -40.88
C GLY A 873 47.01 0.70 -40.02
N VAL A 874 47.23 0.68 -38.71
CA VAL A 874 46.16 0.63 -37.74
C VAL A 874 45.87 2.04 -37.22
N TYR A 875 44.60 2.37 -37.23
CA TYR A 875 44.01 3.60 -36.73
C TYR A 875 43.07 3.31 -35.59
N THR A 876 42.85 4.24 -34.70
CA THR A 876 41.87 4.15 -33.64
C THR A 876 40.60 4.89 -34.01
N CYS A 877 39.53 4.19 -34.19
CA CYS A 877 38.20 4.74 -34.43
C CYS A 877 37.42 4.83 -33.10
N THR A 878 37.10 6.04 -32.67
CA THR A 878 36.24 6.30 -31.51
C THR A 878 34.88 6.73 -32.03
N VAL A 879 33.85 6.07 -31.57
CA VAL A 879 32.46 6.29 -31.98
C VAL A 879 31.61 6.61 -30.79
N THR A 880 30.84 7.67 -30.90
CA THR A 880 29.66 7.89 -30.03
C THR A 880 28.46 7.88 -30.95
N ALA A 881 27.67 6.82 -30.87
CA ALA A 881 26.41 6.73 -31.60
C ALA A 881 25.28 7.24 -30.69
N TYR A 882 24.49 8.16 -31.22
CA TYR A 882 23.31 8.66 -30.51
C TYR A 882 22.11 7.81 -30.97
N THR A 883 21.76 6.85 -30.13
CA THR A 883 20.71 5.88 -30.43
C THR A 883 19.35 6.45 -30.05
N ARG A 884 18.36 6.26 -30.92
CA ARG A 884 16.99 6.64 -30.62
C ARG A 884 16.35 5.53 -29.80
N ARG A 885 16.03 5.85 -28.54
CA ARG A 885 15.43 4.95 -27.55
C ARG A 885 14.09 5.47 -27.08
N LEU A 886 13.35 4.64 -26.37
CA LEU A 886 12.10 5.03 -25.69
C LEU A 886 12.33 6.16 -24.67
N GLU A 887 13.47 6.16 -24.02
CA GLU A 887 13.89 7.19 -23.05
C GLU A 887 14.35 8.51 -23.70
N GLY A 888 14.46 8.53 -25.03
CA GLY A 888 15.00 9.64 -25.81
C GLY A 888 16.26 9.25 -26.57
N ILE A 889 17.11 10.24 -26.86
CA ILE A 889 18.37 10.00 -27.57
C ILE A 889 19.48 9.68 -26.55
N VAL A 890 20.00 8.44 -26.61
CA VAL A 890 21.00 7.91 -25.67
C VAL A 890 22.36 7.76 -26.37
N PRO A 891 23.45 8.31 -25.82
CA PRO A 891 24.79 8.14 -26.39
C PRO A 891 25.39 6.78 -26.02
N GLU A 892 25.73 5.98 -27.02
CA GLU A 892 26.49 4.74 -26.87
C GLU A 892 27.91 4.93 -27.44
N ARG A 893 28.93 4.65 -26.60
CA ARG A 893 30.33 4.88 -26.98
C ARG A 893 31.11 3.57 -27.06
N PHE A 894 31.82 3.40 -28.20
CA PHE A 894 32.78 2.30 -28.35
C PHE A 894 34.03 2.77 -29.10
N VAL A 895 35.09 1.99 -29.00
CA VAL A 895 36.38 2.23 -29.65
C VAL A 895 36.79 0.95 -30.34
N GLN A 896 37.21 1.06 -31.58
CA GLN A 896 37.72 -0.08 -32.36
C GLN A 896 38.99 0.26 -33.09
N GLU A 897 39.79 -0.77 -33.40
CA GLU A 897 40.92 -0.66 -34.29
C GLU A 897 40.41 -0.74 -35.73
N LEU A 898 40.89 0.17 -36.59
CA LEU A 898 40.59 0.21 -38.01
C LEU A 898 41.87 0.01 -38.83
N HIS A 899 41.85 -1.01 -39.68
CA HIS A 899 42.94 -1.30 -40.57
C HIS A 899 42.72 -0.62 -41.93
N VAL A 900 43.65 0.23 -42.34
CA VAL A 900 43.69 0.83 -43.69
C VAL A 900 44.74 0.08 -44.48
N VAL A 901 44.32 -0.51 -45.63
CA VAL A 901 45.20 -1.33 -46.49
C VAL A 901 45.00 -0.88 -47.97
N SER A 902 45.83 0.01 -48.46
CA SER A 902 45.67 0.57 -49.83
C SER A 902 46.17 -0.34 -50.97
N GLY A 903 46.63 -1.57 -50.63
CA GLY A 903 46.92 -2.61 -51.62
C GLY A 903 47.73 -2.15 -52.81
N THR A 904 49.01 -1.81 -52.66
CA THR A 904 49.91 -1.76 -53.83
C THR A 904 50.11 -3.18 -54.27
N GLY A 905 49.66 -3.48 -55.52
CA GLY A 905 49.74 -4.79 -56.10
C GLY A 905 51.17 -5.38 -55.98
N VAL A 906 51.22 -6.61 -55.46
CA VAL A 906 52.39 -7.46 -55.64
C VAL A 906 52.51 -7.74 -57.12
N THR A 907 53.40 -7.03 -57.81
CA THR A 907 53.90 -7.44 -59.11
C THR A 907 54.73 -8.72 -58.87
N THR A 908 54.15 -9.85 -59.19
CA THR A 908 54.89 -11.10 -59.33
C THR A 908 55.73 -10.96 -60.62
N ASP A 909 57.06 -10.86 -60.43
CA ASP A 909 58.03 -11.36 -61.41
C ASP A 909 58.16 -12.90 -61.33
#